data_ca61e6c3a24e0b339fcc1e36ea6325f9
#
_entry.id   ca61e6c3a24e0b339fcc1e36ea6325f9
#
_cell.length_a   1.000
_cell.length_b   1.000
_cell.length_c   1.000
_cell.angle_alpha   90.00
_cell.angle_beta   90.00
_cell.angle_gamma   90.00
#
_symmetry.space_group_name_H-M   'P 1'
#
loop_
_entity.id
_entity.type
_entity.pdbx_description
1 polymer ?
#
loop_
_entity_poly.entity_id
_entity_poly.type
_entity_poly.pdbx_seq_one_letter_code
_entity_poly.pdbx_strand_id
1 'polypeptide(L)'
;MKRILIAIIILLSSAHYINAQVETPTMGWSSWNTFSVNISEDIIKGQADAMVSQGLKDVGYQYINIDDGFQYGRTAEGKVRIHPKRFPNGLRVVRDYIHSKGLKAGIYSDAGDCTCGSISNGDTRNTNVGFYGYEQIDADFYFKELEFDFIKVDYCGGNHAGLNEKEQYTAIHDAIVNTGKNVRYNLCRWAYPGTWCHDISTSWRTTGDIYNGWASVKGILDENLYMSAYCYGGCYNDMDMLEVGRSMSEEEDKTHFGMWCFMSSPLLIGCNMANIKEQTLSLLKNRELIALNQDPLGLQAYVVQHHGETYILAKDILSLHGKTRAVAFYNPSDREVEMYLSFSEVDLGGQVTVRDLFEHKEIGTMEKGMSVSVPPHATRIYKLEAETRLDRYIYEAETAFMHDYQEIYNNQSAGTAIYEKTSSASGGVFAGWLGGRRSNSLEWKDVHIAEAGDYTIHFAAASKESRSFNVVLNGEELRRIVVQTTDWGVFKEYDITVPMNAGSNAILLYNENGWMPNIDYMSIEKSGENTILNRRLEETIGQLEMVSHNSLLTNKLRQNAEQLIKKATAGNLLNSQIKTLLKDSKNLLNTINQLIPTCIEYHYWKNYSDKNIEASQESTPLNTLKTKVERCETSFLIATTQNQISTAIKSLKTALTTYFHEESAMPKEGEQFDMTILISNYDFSSEDGWKGEPTYRSGCGEEFNKTFDLHQILTNMKPGIYTIKCNALYRTRNNDAGAAYKAGTENIQAYLYANEKKVKIKSLYSETWPNASLFSSSDNLNGYPHSMHAANIRFAEGCYQNELQYSHTERGTLQLGLKCNNYINDNWCCFDNFELHYQATKDYYDGITSVQHSEQTAQNDTYDLSGRKYTDDKNNTKEIVIKNGIKILR
;
A
#
# COMPACT_ATOMS: atom_id res chain seq x y z
N MET A 1 16.34 27.67 58.08
CA MET A 1 15.65 28.49 57.09
C MET A 1 16.20 28.30 55.67
N LYS A 2 17.49 28.37 55.36
CA LYS A 2 18.00 28.14 53.98
C LYS A 2 17.69 26.74 53.39
N ARG A 3 17.67 25.65 54.18
CA ARG A 3 17.33 24.30 53.71
C ARG A 3 15.83 24.05 53.47
N ILE A 4 14.97 24.83 54.17
CA ILE A 4 13.51 24.79 53.97
C ILE A 4 13.12 25.59 52.72
N LEU A 5 13.84 26.71 52.41
CA LEU A 5 13.60 27.48 51.19
C LEU A 5 14.00 26.73 49.91
N ILE A 6 15.06 25.90 49.96
CA ILE A 6 15.50 25.06 48.83
C ILE A 6 14.51 23.90 48.59
N ALA A 7 13.97 23.31 49.68
CA ALA A 7 12.95 22.28 49.55
C ALA A 7 11.61 22.81 48.99
N ILE A 8 11.24 24.06 49.31
CA ILE A 8 10.03 24.71 48.80
C ILE A 8 10.23 25.15 47.33
N ILE A 9 11.43 25.54 46.92
CA ILE A 9 11.73 25.87 45.52
C ILE A 9 11.76 24.59 44.66
N ILE A 10 12.25 23.46 45.19
CA ILE A 10 12.19 22.16 44.48
C ILE A 10 10.76 21.60 44.44
N LEU A 11 9.94 21.82 45.46
CA LEU A 11 8.51 21.43 45.47
C LEU A 11 7.64 22.35 44.58
N LEU A 12 8.05 23.62 44.38
CA LEU A 12 7.36 24.54 43.47
C LEU A 12 7.81 24.39 42.00
N SER A 13 8.99 23.81 41.72
CA SER A 13 9.41 23.48 40.36
C SER A 13 8.85 22.12 39.86
N SER A 14 8.38 21.24 40.76
CA SER A 14 7.71 19.99 40.38
C SER A 14 6.19 20.10 40.21
N ALA A 15 5.59 21.27 40.47
CA ALA A 15 4.14 21.49 40.41
C ALA A 15 3.65 22.24 39.17
N HIS A 16 4.49 22.44 38.17
CA HIS A 16 4.08 23.07 36.90
C HIS A 16 4.40 22.21 35.68
N TYR A 17 4.35 20.88 35.76
CA TYR A 17 3.92 20.12 34.61
C TYR A 17 2.40 20.26 34.50
N ILE A 18 1.94 21.43 34.09
CA ILE A 18 0.71 21.51 33.30
C ILE A 18 1.02 20.59 32.11
N ASN A 19 0.31 19.48 32.02
CA ASN A 19 0.26 18.71 30.76
C ASN A 19 -0.19 19.70 29.68
N ALA A 20 0.74 20.40 29.04
CA ALA A 20 0.46 21.06 27.79
C ALA A 20 -0.04 19.95 26.88
N GLN A 21 -1.33 19.95 26.55
CA GLN A 21 -1.93 18.99 25.67
C GLN A 21 -1.13 19.04 24.37
N VAL A 22 -0.53 17.90 23.99
CA VAL A 22 0.25 17.78 22.77
C VAL A 22 -0.65 18.17 21.61
N GLU A 23 -0.23 19.12 20.76
CA GLU A 23 -1.01 19.50 19.59
C GLU A 23 -1.11 18.30 18.64
N THR A 24 -2.32 17.97 18.23
CA THR A 24 -2.60 16.83 17.32
C THR A 24 -2.34 17.20 15.86
N PRO A 25 -2.23 16.24 14.92
CA PRO A 25 -2.02 16.53 13.50
C PRO A 25 -3.05 17.50 12.91
N THR A 26 -2.63 18.31 11.95
CA THR A 26 -3.52 19.25 11.26
C THR A 26 -4.60 18.50 10.48
N MET A 27 -5.88 18.88 10.67
CA MET A 27 -7.00 18.38 9.91
C MET A 27 -7.66 19.53 9.14
N GLY A 28 -7.81 19.37 7.82
CA GLY A 28 -8.38 20.43 7.00
C GLY A 28 -8.54 20.06 5.54
N TRP A 29 -8.51 21.06 4.69
CA TRP A 29 -8.56 20.98 3.24
C TRP A 29 -7.50 21.91 2.65
N SER A 30 -6.91 21.54 1.52
CA SER A 30 -6.00 22.40 0.77
C SER A 30 -6.36 22.44 -0.71
N SER A 31 -6.14 23.60 -1.36
CA SER A 31 -6.65 23.87 -2.69
C SER A 31 -5.87 23.21 -3.83
N TRP A 32 -4.62 22.76 -3.61
CA TRP A 32 -3.69 22.40 -4.67
C TRP A 32 -4.16 21.26 -5.57
N ASN A 33 -4.46 20.09 -5.02
CA ASN A 33 -4.66 18.86 -5.80
C ASN A 33 -5.88 18.90 -6.73
N THR A 34 -6.89 19.72 -6.41
CA THR A 34 -8.06 19.90 -7.28
C THR A 34 -7.96 21.14 -8.17
N PHE A 35 -7.41 22.22 -7.67
CA PHE A 35 -7.53 23.51 -8.35
C PHE A 35 -6.19 24.04 -8.86
N SER A 36 -5.05 23.50 -8.41
CA SER A 36 -3.72 24.02 -8.75
C SER A 36 -3.68 25.54 -8.52
N VAL A 37 -3.07 26.32 -9.41
CA VAL A 37 -3.05 27.79 -9.35
C VAL A 37 -4.39 28.45 -9.72
N ASN A 38 -5.41 27.69 -10.12
CA ASN A 38 -6.70 28.22 -10.60
C ASN A 38 -7.71 28.39 -9.45
N ILE A 39 -7.28 29.07 -8.41
CA ILE A 39 -8.10 29.37 -7.22
C ILE A 39 -8.74 30.74 -7.31
N SER A 40 -9.81 30.95 -6.53
CA SER A 40 -10.49 32.22 -6.40
C SER A 40 -11.14 32.39 -5.03
N GLU A 41 -11.48 33.62 -4.68
CA GLU A 41 -12.24 33.94 -3.48
C GLU A 41 -13.48 33.08 -3.33
N ASP A 42 -14.26 32.90 -4.43
CA ASP A 42 -15.50 32.10 -4.41
C ASP A 42 -15.23 30.61 -4.22
N ILE A 43 -14.17 30.06 -4.83
CA ILE A 43 -13.77 28.66 -4.62
C ILE A 43 -13.44 28.42 -3.16
N ILE A 44 -12.58 29.26 -2.57
CA ILE A 44 -12.14 29.08 -1.17
C ILE A 44 -13.32 29.18 -0.19
N LYS A 45 -14.20 30.18 -0.39
CA LYS A 45 -15.41 30.35 0.43
C LYS A 45 -16.37 29.15 0.26
N GLY A 46 -16.53 28.65 -0.97
CA GLY A 46 -17.35 27.47 -1.26
C GLY A 46 -16.84 26.21 -0.58
N GLN A 47 -15.51 26.01 -0.49
CA GLN A 47 -14.94 24.88 0.26
C GLN A 47 -15.12 25.05 1.77
N ALA A 48 -15.02 26.27 2.32
CA ALA A 48 -15.33 26.52 3.72
C ALA A 48 -16.81 26.21 4.05
N ASP A 49 -17.74 26.59 3.17
CA ASP A 49 -19.16 26.23 3.30
C ASP A 49 -19.39 24.73 3.22
N ALA A 50 -18.72 24.04 2.28
CA ALA A 50 -18.81 22.59 2.14
C ALA A 50 -18.26 21.86 3.38
N MET A 51 -17.15 22.27 3.96
CA MET A 51 -16.60 21.68 5.19
C MET A 51 -17.62 21.69 6.33
N VAL A 52 -18.38 22.79 6.47
CA VAL A 52 -19.41 22.91 7.51
C VAL A 52 -20.67 22.12 7.11
N SER A 53 -21.19 22.34 5.91
CA SER A 53 -22.46 21.74 5.48
C SER A 53 -22.42 20.22 5.31
N GLN A 54 -21.27 19.66 4.98
CA GLN A 54 -21.04 18.21 4.89
C GLN A 54 -20.74 17.56 6.27
N GLY A 55 -20.66 18.36 7.35
CA GLY A 55 -20.38 17.86 8.70
C GLY A 55 -18.93 17.43 8.93
N LEU A 56 -18.00 17.80 8.08
CA LEU A 56 -16.55 17.53 8.26
C LEU A 56 -15.99 18.29 9.45
N LYS A 57 -16.43 19.54 9.68
CA LYS A 57 -16.08 20.31 10.87
C LYS A 57 -16.44 19.58 12.18
N ASP A 58 -17.58 18.87 12.22
CA ASP A 58 -18.10 18.21 13.42
C ASP A 58 -17.26 16.98 13.84
N VAL A 59 -16.40 16.50 12.94
CA VAL A 59 -15.47 15.41 13.20
C VAL A 59 -14.01 15.84 13.32
N GLY A 60 -13.73 17.17 13.30
CA GLY A 60 -12.43 17.73 13.63
C GLY A 60 -11.68 18.44 12.50
N TYR A 61 -12.18 18.46 11.26
CA TYR A 61 -11.55 19.25 10.18
C TYR A 61 -11.76 20.73 10.44
N GLN A 62 -10.68 21.49 10.59
CA GLN A 62 -10.72 22.88 11.02
C GLN A 62 -10.05 23.84 10.05
N TYR A 63 -9.11 23.41 9.23
CA TYR A 63 -8.29 24.29 8.40
C TYR A 63 -8.81 24.35 6.97
N ILE A 64 -8.87 25.56 6.40
CA ILE A 64 -9.03 25.83 4.97
C ILE A 64 -7.74 26.50 4.50
N ASN A 65 -6.92 25.73 3.76
CA ASN A 65 -5.61 26.19 3.32
C ASN A 65 -5.67 26.68 1.87
N ILE A 66 -5.30 27.94 1.68
CA ILE A 66 -5.12 28.57 0.37
C ILE A 66 -3.70 28.24 -0.10
N ASP A 67 -3.55 27.35 -1.06
CA ASP A 67 -2.28 26.97 -1.66
C ASP A 67 -1.85 28.02 -2.73
N ASP A 68 -0.86 27.73 -3.55
CA ASP A 68 -0.28 28.63 -4.56
C ASP A 68 -1.32 29.21 -5.55
N GLY A 69 -1.06 30.42 -6.05
CA GLY A 69 -1.87 31.06 -7.09
C GLY A 69 -2.54 32.37 -6.66
N PHE A 70 -2.39 32.84 -5.42
CA PHE A 70 -2.99 34.09 -4.96
C PHE A 70 -2.04 35.31 -5.09
N GLN A 71 -0.76 35.08 -5.29
CA GLN A 71 0.26 36.14 -5.36
C GLN A 71 0.21 36.88 -6.70
N TYR A 72 0.72 38.13 -6.70
CA TYR A 72 0.79 39.01 -7.89
C TYR A 72 2.00 39.95 -7.83
N GLY A 73 3.19 39.43 -7.53
CA GLY A 73 4.38 40.29 -7.33
C GLY A 73 4.38 41.04 -6.00
N ARG A 74 5.24 42.07 -5.88
CA ARG A 74 5.42 42.84 -4.65
C ARG A 74 5.13 44.34 -4.86
N THR A 75 4.82 45.06 -3.79
CA THR A 75 4.79 46.53 -3.74
C THR A 75 6.20 47.12 -3.69
N ALA A 76 6.33 48.44 -3.80
CA ALA A 76 7.61 49.12 -3.66
C ALA A 76 8.23 48.94 -2.24
N GLU A 77 7.40 48.75 -1.22
CA GLU A 77 7.77 48.49 0.17
C GLU A 77 8.06 47.00 0.46
N GLY A 78 8.02 46.17 -0.58
CA GLY A 78 8.34 44.73 -0.49
C GLY A 78 7.19 43.82 -0.06
N LYS A 79 5.97 44.30 0.18
CA LYS A 79 4.82 43.47 0.53
C LYS A 79 4.29 42.70 -0.67
N VAL A 80 3.88 41.43 -0.46
CA VAL A 80 3.21 40.61 -1.48
C VAL A 80 1.89 41.25 -1.89
N ARG A 81 1.69 41.44 -3.21
CA ARG A 81 0.42 41.88 -3.77
C ARG A 81 -0.48 40.69 -4.03
N ILE A 82 -1.75 40.86 -3.77
CA ILE A 82 -2.77 39.82 -3.96
C ILE A 82 -3.33 39.92 -5.38
N HIS A 83 -3.58 38.78 -5.99
CA HIS A 83 -4.06 38.68 -7.39
C HIS A 83 -5.44 39.32 -7.55
N PRO A 84 -5.55 40.45 -8.33
CA PRO A 84 -6.75 41.29 -8.30
C PRO A 84 -7.98 40.64 -8.95
N LYS A 85 -7.81 39.64 -9.81
CA LYS A 85 -8.94 38.93 -10.43
C LYS A 85 -9.38 37.71 -9.62
N ARG A 86 -8.44 37.01 -9.00
CA ARG A 86 -8.74 35.82 -8.21
C ARG A 86 -9.29 36.19 -6.84
N PHE A 87 -8.76 37.24 -6.26
CA PHE A 87 -9.13 37.76 -4.92
C PHE A 87 -9.41 39.26 -4.99
N PRO A 88 -10.48 39.70 -5.62
CA PRO A 88 -10.77 41.14 -5.88
C PRO A 88 -10.97 41.93 -4.59
N ASN A 89 -11.41 41.27 -3.49
CA ASN A 89 -11.62 41.90 -2.19
C ASN A 89 -10.44 41.69 -1.20
N GLY A 90 -9.36 41.04 -1.68
CA GLY A 90 -8.16 40.70 -0.91
C GLY A 90 -8.35 39.51 0.04
N LEU A 91 -7.23 39.01 0.59
CA LEU A 91 -7.23 37.82 1.43
C LEU A 91 -7.87 38.03 2.82
N ARG A 92 -7.91 39.27 3.35
CA ARG A 92 -8.55 39.55 4.64
C ARG A 92 -10.04 39.13 4.63
N VAL A 93 -10.75 39.44 3.56
CA VAL A 93 -12.17 39.12 3.44
C VAL A 93 -12.39 37.59 3.38
N VAL A 94 -11.49 36.87 2.73
CA VAL A 94 -11.54 35.41 2.67
C VAL A 94 -11.22 34.78 4.04
N ARG A 95 -10.19 35.27 4.73
CA ARG A 95 -9.83 34.81 6.06
C ARG A 95 -10.96 35.11 7.07
N ASP A 96 -11.53 36.32 7.07
CA ASP A 96 -12.66 36.67 7.92
C ASP A 96 -13.88 35.75 7.67
N TYR A 97 -14.11 35.41 6.40
CA TYR A 97 -15.17 34.47 6.04
C TYR A 97 -14.91 33.08 6.64
N ILE A 98 -13.71 32.53 6.48
CA ILE A 98 -13.31 31.24 7.05
C ILE A 98 -13.48 31.27 8.58
N HIS A 99 -12.95 32.30 9.26
CA HIS A 99 -13.09 32.47 10.70
C HIS A 99 -14.56 32.62 11.15
N SER A 100 -15.40 33.27 10.34
CA SER A 100 -16.85 33.41 10.66
C SER A 100 -17.58 32.07 10.69
N LYS A 101 -17.05 31.02 9.99
CA LYS A 101 -17.54 29.66 10.04
C LYS A 101 -16.99 28.87 11.25
N GLY A 102 -16.15 29.50 12.08
CA GLY A 102 -15.45 28.86 13.19
C GLY A 102 -14.39 27.87 12.70
N LEU A 103 -13.80 28.14 11.54
CA LEU A 103 -12.69 27.43 10.93
C LEU A 103 -11.42 28.26 11.05
N LYS A 104 -10.27 27.67 10.79
CA LYS A 104 -8.94 28.28 10.75
C LYS A 104 -8.49 28.46 9.30
N ALA A 105 -7.75 29.52 9.03
CA ALA A 105 -7.28 29.85 7.68
C ALA A 105 -5.78 29.55 7.53
N GLY A 106 -5.42 28.79 6.49
CA GLY A 106 -4.03 28.54 6.12
C GLY A 106 -3.64 29.29 4.86
N ILE A 107 -2.33 29.49 4.70
CA ILE A 107 -1.74 30.20 3.57
C ILE A 107 -0.54 29.41 3.03
N TYR A 108 -0.02 29.78 1.88
CA TYR A 108 1.11 29.17 1.20
C TYR A 108 2.20 30.19 0.89
N SER A 109 3.46 29.73 0.88
CA SER A 109 4.57 30.45 0.28
C SER A 109 5.69 29.47 -0.13
N ASP A 110 6.81 30.00 -0.60
CA ASP A 110 8.03 29.27 -0.90
C ASP A 110 9.19 29.85 -0.11
N ALA A 111 10.15 29.04 0.25
CA ALA A 111 11.35 29.46 0.97
C ALA A 111 12.28 30.36 0.14
N GLY A 112 12.19 30.26 -1.20
CA GLY A 112 13.02 31.03 -2.13
C GLY A 112 12.39 32.33 -2.64
N ASP A 113 12.73 32.69 -3.86
CA ASP A 113 12.29 33.94 -4.52
C ASP A 113 11.01 33.77 -5.35
N CYS A 114 10.64 32.55 -5.73
CA CYS A 114 9.49 32.25 -6.56
C CYS A 114 8.79 30.99 -6.05
N THR A 115 7.54 30.77 -6.49
CA THR A 115 6.74 29.61 -6.06
C THR A 115 6.80 28.47 -7.08
N CYS A 116 6.36 27.26 -6.67
CA CYS A 116 6.25 26.11 -7.56
C CYS A 116 5.31 26.36 -8.74
N GLY A 117 4.22 27.11 -8.54
CA GLY A 117 3.30 27.52 -9.61
C GLY A 117 3.95 28.39 -10.68
N SER A 118 4.94 29.21 -10.32
CA SER A 118 5.70 30.00 -11.31
C SER A 118 6.66 29.15 -12.12
N ILE A 119 7.25 28.11 -11.49
CA ILE A 119 8.22 27.21 -12.15
C ILE A 119 7.50 26.15 -13.01
N SER A 120 6.51 25.48 -12.44
CA SER A 120 5.92 24.28 -13.05
C SER A 120 4.61 24.55 -13.81
N ASN A 121 3.84 25.58 -13.41
CA ASN A 121 2.53 25.89 -13.98
C ASN A 121 2.53 27.15 -14.86
N GLY A 122 3.69 27.80 -15.06
CA GLY A 122 3.85 28.97 -15.90
C GLY A 122 3.13 30.22 -15.37
N ASP A 123 2.80 30.29 -14.08
CA ASP A 123 2.21 31.49 -13.47
C ASP A 123 3.28 32.52 -13.11
N THR A 124 3.70 33.30 -14.12
CA THR A 124 4.76 34.30 -14.00
C THR A 124 4.47 35.39 -12.96
N ARG A 125 3.23 35.48 -12.45
CA ARG A 125 2.84 36.45 -11.40
C ARG A 125 3.35 36.02 -10.02
N ASN A 126 3.72 34.79 -9.88
CA ASN A 126 4.26 34.19 -8.65
C ASN A 126 5.80 34.23 -8.60
N THR A 127 6.44 35.08 -9.41
CA THR A 127 7.87 35.37 -9.30
C THR A 127 8.12 36.44 -8.29
N ASN A 128 9.26 36.36 -7.57
CA ASN A 128 9.68 37.27 -6.52
C ASN A 128 8.62 37.50 -5.42
N VAL A 129 7.96 36.43 -5.01
CA VAL A 129 6.89 36.45 -3.98
C VAL A 129 7.14 35.50 -2.82
N GLY A 130 8.21 34.70 -2.87
CA GLY A 130 8.63 33.82 -1.79
C GLY A 130 9.34 34.60 -0.67
N PHE A 131 9.68 33.90 0.42
CA PHE A 131 10.21 34.49 1.63
C PHE A 131 11.62 35.09 1.50
N TYR A 132 12.44 34.57 0.58
CA TYR A 132 13.87 34.94 0.51
C TYR A 132 14.09 36.44 0.39
N GLY A 133 14.75 37.02 1.39
CA GLY A 133 15.01 38.45 1.52
C GLY A 133 13.83 39.28 2.03
N TYR A 134 12.70 38.65 2.38
CA TYR A 134 11.49 39.30 2.86
C TYR A 134 10.88 38.58 4.08
N GLU A 135 11.63 37.72 4.77
CA GLU A 135 11.14 36.79 5.77
C GLU A 135 10.26 37.49 6.84
N GLN A 136 10.75 38.58 7.44
CA GLN A 136 10.00 39.30 8.48
C GLN A 136 8.84 40.11 7.90
N ILE A 137 8.99 40.67 6.67
CA ILE A 137 7.92 41.47 6.05
C ILE A 137 6.73 40.54 5.71
N ASP A 138 7.00 39.37 5.17
CA ASP A 138 5.98 38.40 4.83
C ASP A 138 5.34 37.77 6.06
N ALA A 139 6.13 37.42 7.07
CA ALA A 139 5.61 36.92 8.34
C ALA A 139 4.68 37.93 9.01
N ASP A 140 5.08 39.20 9.09
CA ASP A 140 4.23 40.24 9.63
C ASP A 140 2.96 40.45 8.79
N PHE A 141 3.07 40.38 7.47
CA PHE A 141 1.93 40.50 6.58
C PHE A 141 0.93 39.34 6.72
N TYR A 142 1.41 38.09 6.69
CA TYR A 142 0.51 36.95 6.76
C TYR A 142 -0.06 36.75 8.17
N PHE A 143 0.73 36.94 9.23
CA PHE A 143 0.34 36.53 10.58
C PHE A 143 -0.08 37.68 11.51
N LYS A 144 0.48 38.90 11.37
CA LYS A 144 0.02 40.05 12.14
C LYS A 144 -1.09 40.86 11.43
N GLU A 145 -0.91 41.10 10.13
CA GLU A 145 -1.87 41.89 9.37
C GLU A 145 -3.07 41.08 8.90
N LEU A 146 -2.84 39.91 8.34
CA LEU A 146 -3.89 39.01 7.81
C LEU A 146 -4.36 37.94 8.78
N GLU A 147 -3.60 37.64 9.83
CA GLU A 147 -3.93 36.69 10.94
C GLU A 147 -4.28 35.29 10.43
N PHE A 148 -3.46 34.70 9.53
CA PHE A 148 -3.53 33.30 9.17
C PHE A 148 -2.99 32.40 10.29
N ASP A 149 -3.51 31.17 10.41
CA ASP A 149 -3.25 30.22 11.49
C ASP A 149 -2.27 29.11 11.11
N PHE A 150 -2.02 28.91 9.81
CA PHE A 150 -1.20 27.85 9.25
C PHE A 150 -0.45 28.35 8.01
N ILE A 151 0.75 27.83 7.79
CA ILE A 151 1.47 28.03 6.53
C ILE A 151 2.17 26.76 6.05
N LYS A 152 2.02 26.46 4.75
CA LYS A 152 2.87 25.54 4.00
C LYS A 152 3.94 26.34 3.28
N VAL A 153 5.20 25.95 3.43
CA VAL A 153 6.33 26.59 2.74
C VAL A 153 7.05 25.55 1.88
N ASP A 154 6.94 25.73 0.57
CA ASP A 154 7.64 24.92 -0.44
C ASP A 154 9.11 25.33 -0.60
N TYR A 155 9.85 24.63 -1.46
CA TYR A 155 11.27 24.86 -1.70
C TYR A 155 11.64 24.95 -3.20
N CYS A 156 10.68 25.15 -4.09
CA CYS A 156 10.96 25.30 -5.53
C CYS A 156 11.88 26.49 -5.81
N GLY A 157 11.52 27.65 -5.26
CA GLY A 157 12.33 28.86 -5.33
C GLY A 157 13.62 28.77 -4.52
N GLY A 158 13.60 28.04 -3.38
CA GLY A 158 14.81 27.75 -2.60
C GLY A 158 15.85 26.98 -3.42
N ASN A 159 15.43 25.94 -4.14
CA ASN A 159 16.28 25.20 -5.09
C ASN A 159 16.77 26.10 -6.24
N HIS A 160 15.86 26.90 -6.82
CA HIS A 160 16.18 27.84 -7.91
C HIS A 160 17.24 28.87 -7.49
N ALA A 161 17.14 29.39 -6.28
CA ALA A 161 18.05 30.38 -5.71
C ALA A 161 19.34 29.74 -5.11
N GLY A 162 19.41 28.41 -5.04
CA GLY A 162 20.58 27.68 -4.48
C GLY A 162 20.80 27.92 -2.98
N LEU A 163 19.73 28.06 -2.21
CA LEU A 163 19.79 28.35 -0.78
C LEU A 163 20.18 27.14 0.05
N ASN A 164 20.72 27.40 1.27
CA ASN A 164 20.84 26.36 2.28
C ASN A 164 19.49 26.12 2.93
N GLU A 165 18.98 24.91 2.84
CA GLU A 165 17.64 24.54 3.27
C GLU A 165 17.39 24.79 4.75
N LYS A 166 18.27 24.28 5.62
CA LYS A 166 18.13 24.45 7.07
C LYS A 166 18.18 25.92 7.48
N GLU A 167 19.15 26.69 6.93
CA GLU A 167 19.31 28.10 7.24
C GLU A 167 18.06 28.91 6.83
N GLN A 168 17.54 28.64 5.62
CA GLN A 168 16.40 29.40 5.10
C GLN A 168 15.09 29.08 5.83
N TYR A 169 14.79 27.79 6.08
CA TYR A 169 13.62 27.42 6.86
C TYR A 169 13.70 27.92 8.32
N THR A 170 14.91 27.96 8.92
CA THR A 170 15.13 28.54 10.25
C THR A 170 14.89 30.04 10.26
N ALA A 171 15.36 30.77 9.23
CA ALA A 171 15.12 32.22 9.12
C ALA A 171 13.61 32.55 9.01
N ILE A 172 12.86 31.72 8.29
CA ILE A 172 11.39 31.84 8.19
C ILE A 172 10.73 31.55 9.55
N HIS A 173 11.15 30.46 10.22
CA HIS A 173 10.68 30.14 11.58
C HIS A 173 10.90 31.31 12.53
N ASP A 174 12.09 31.88 12.57
CA ASP A 174 12.43 33.01 13.46
C ASP A 174 11.56 34.24 13.15
N ALA A 175 11.31 34.48 11.87
CA ALA A 175 10.39 35.56 11.45
C ALA A 175 8.94 35.28 11.92
N ILE A 176 8.47 34.04 11.85
CA ILE A 176 7.14 33.64 12.37
C ILE A 176 7.09 33.85 13.88
N VAL A 177 8.09 33.39 14.64
CA VAL A 177 8.19 33.53 16.11
C VAL A 177 8.19 35.03 16.50
N ASN A 178 8.91 35.85 15.76
CA ASN A 178 8.96 37.32 16.01
C ASN A 178 7.59 38.01 15.79
N THR A 179 6.63 37.36 15.14
CA THR A 179 5.26 37.88 15.06
C THR A 179 4.51 37.80 16.38
N GLY A 180 4.93 36.90 17.27
CA GLY A 180 4.23 36.55 18.51
C GLY A 180 2.91 35.82 18.33
N LYS A 181 2.66 35.31 17.14
CA LYS A 181 1.45 34.50 16.79
C LYS A 181 1.76 32.99 16.82
N ASN A 182 0.78 32.22 17.28
CA ASN A 182 0.87 30.76 17.21
C ASN A 182 0.42 30.31 15.81
N VAL A 183 1.38 29.90 14.99
CA VAL A 183 1.16 29.49 13.58
C VAL A 183 1.65 28.07 13.40
N ARG A 184 0.84 27.22 12.82
CA ARG A 184 1.31 25.90 12.37
C ARG A 184 2.19 26.05 11.14
N TYR A 185 3.41 25.58 11.23
CA TYR A 185 4.42 25.68 10.18
C TYR A 185 4.70 24.33 9.58
N ASN A 186 4.39 24.15 8.30
CA ASN A 186 4.62 22.94 7.51
C ASN A 186 5.76 23.16 6.51
N LEU A 187 6.78 22.29 6.56
CA LEU A 187 7.89 22.29 5.60
C LEU A 187 7.59 21.35 4.44
N CYS A 188 7.74 21.82 3.21
CA CYS A 188 7.48 21.04 2.01
C CYS A 188 8.68 21.07 1.05
N ARG A 189 9.56 20.07 1.17
CA ARG A 189 10.73 19.91 0.29
C ARG A 189 10.80 18.55 -0.41
N TRP A 190 9.70 17.76 -0.37
CA TRP A 190 9.52 16.48 -1.05
C TRP A 190 10.42 15.33 -0.58
N ALA A 191 11.02 15.44 0.58
CA ALA A 191 11.76 14.42 1.30
C ALA A 191 11.88 14.80 2.77
N TYR A 192 12.26 13.86 3.65
CA TYR A 192 12.51 14.16 5.06
C TYR A 192 13.67 15.16 5.20
N PRO A 193 13.47 16.33 5.85
CA PRO A 193 14.52 17.37 5.88
C PRO A 193 15.72 17.03 6.76
N GLY A 194 15.56 16.12 7.72
CA GLY A 194 16.52 15.79 8.75
C GLY A 194 15.99 16.16 10.16
N THR A 195 16.69 15.67 11.19
CA THR A 195 16.21 15.80 12.60
C THR A 195 16.03 17.24 13.08
N TRP A 196 16.70 18.21 12.44
CA TRP A 196 16.58 19.63 12.77
C TRP A 196 15.19 20.23 12.51
N CYS A 197 14.39 19.65 11.61
CA CYS A 197 13.07 20.19 11.25
C CYS A 197 12.10 20.15 12.43
N HIS A 198 12.31 19.23 13.36
CA HIS A 198 11.50 19.07 14.56
C HIS A 198 11.56 20.30 15.48
N ASP A 199 12.70 21.00 15.50
CA ASP A 199 12.90 22.17 16.39
C ASP A 199 12.20 23.42 15.87
N ILE A 200 11.84 23.48 14.60
CA ILE A 200 11.35 24.70 13.93
C ILE A 200 9.96 24.58 13.30
N SER A 201 9.37 23.38 13.25
CA SER A 201 8.12 23.19 12.51
C SER A 201 7.18 22.22 13.22
N THR A 202 5.90 22.25 12.85
CA THR A 202 4.88 21.36 13.39
C THR A 202 4.63 20.13 12.52
N SER A 203 5.05 20.17 11.25
CA SER A 203 5.01 19.05 10.32
C SER A 203 5.94 19.28 9.12
N TRP A 204 6.34 18.18 8.47
CA TRP A 204 7.22 18.21 7.30
C TRP A 204 6.87 17.08 6.35
N ARG A 205 6.88 17.39 5.05
CA ARG A 205 6.71 16.40 3.98
C ARG A 205 7.88 15.41 4.00
N THR A 206 7.55 14.16 3.81
CA THR A 206 8.50 13.05 3.84
C THR A 206 8.82 12.50 2.45
N THR A 207 7.99 12.79 1.44
CA THR A 207 8.11 12.26 0.08
C THR A 207 7.79 13.32 -0.97
N GLY A 208 8.00 12.99 -2.23
CA GLY A 208 7.46 13.72 -3.39
C GLY A 208 5.94 13.87 -3.32
N ASP A 209 5.37 14.67 -4.23
CA ASP A 209 3.94 14.98 -4.22
C ASP A 209 3.10 13.74 -4.52
N ILE A 210 2.01 13.61 -3.76
CA ILE A 210 1.01 12.60 -4.03
C ILE A 210 0.27 12.90 -5.32
N TYR A 211 0.01 11.86 -6.09
CA TYR A 211 -0.93 11.91 -7.21
C TYR A 211 -2.04 10.87 -7.02
N ASN A 212 -3.15 11.12 -7.68
CA ASN A 212 -4.33 10.29 -7.59
C ASN A 212 -4.12 8.90 -8.22
N GLY A 213 -3.72 7.94 -7.40
CA GLY A 213 -3.48 6.56 -7.80
C GLY A 213 -2.78 5.72 -6.75
N TRP A 214 -3.07 4.42 -6.75
CA TRP A 214 -2.55 3.46 -5.78
C TRP A 214 -1.02 3.45 -5.67
N ALA A 215 -0.32 3.47 -6.82
CA ALA A 215 1.14 3.45 -6.82
C ALA A 215 1.76 4.62 -6.03
N SER A 216 1.10 5.81 -6.05
CA SER A 216 1.53 6.97 -5.27
C SER A 216 1.31 6.74 -3.78
N VAL A 217 0.11 6.29 -3.38
CA VAL A 217 -0.22 5.99 -1.99
C VAL A 217 0.71 4.92 -1.41
N LYS A 218 0.91 3.82 -2.15
CA LYS A 218 1.83 2.75 -1.77
C LYS A 218 3.27 3.25 -1.60
N GLY A 219 3.78 4.03 -2.59
CA GLY A 219 5.13 4.56 -2.53
C GLY A 219 5.36 5.46 -1.31
N ILE A 220 4.39 6.33 -0.99
CA ILE A 220 4.45 7.19 0.20
C ILE A 220 4.41 6.36 1.49
N LEU A 221 3.58 5.33 1.56
CA LEU A 221 3.53 4.43 2.71
C LEU A 221 4.87 3.72 2.90
N ASP A 222 5.45 3.15 1.82
CA ASP A 222 6.72 2.41 1.86
C ASP A 222 7.88 3.26 2.44
N GLU A 223 7.89 4.58 2.18
CA GLU A 223 8.89 5.51 2.74
C GLU A 223 8.62 5.85 4.21
N ASN A 224 7.36 5.82 4.66
CA ASN A 224 7.00 6.24 6.01
C ASN A 224 6.91 5.10 7.04
N LEU A 225 6.94 3.83 6.62
CA LEU A 225 6.81 2.66 7.50
C LEU A 225 7.80 2.66 8.67
N TYR A 226 9.00 3.21 8.47
CA TYR A 226 10.10 3.18 9.44
C TYR A 226 10.44 4.56 10.03
N MET A 227 9.52 5.54 9.94
CA MET A 227 9.76 6.91 10.41
C MET A 227 9.11 7.22 11.76
N SER A 228 8.65 6.22 12.50
CA SER A 228 7.93 6.40 13.77
C SER A 228 8.74 7.15 14.84
N ALA A 229 10.06 6.98 14.86
CA ALA A 229 10.95 7.65 15.81
C ALA A 229 10.96 9.18 15.69
N TYR A 230 10.55 9.72 14.55
CA TYR A 230 10.59 11.16 14.25
C TYR A 230 9.23 11.86 14.42
N CYS A 231 8.19 11.12 14.85
CA CYS A 231 6.86 11.66 15.13
C CYS A 231 6.63 11.69 16.66
N TYR A 232 6.90 12.81 17.29
CA TYR A 232 6.77 13.00 18.74
C TYR A 232 6.62 14.47 19.10
N GLY A 233 6.16 14.76 20.33
CA GLY A 233 6.12 16.12 20.88
C GLY A 233 5.17 17.09 20.18
N GLY A 234 4.20 16.60 19.40
CA GLY A 234 3.27 17.44 18.63
C GLY A 234 3.79 17.83 17.24
N CYS A 235 4.84 17.16 16.77
CA CYS A 235 5.42 17.34 15.43
C CYS A 235 5.26 16.06 14.62
N TYR A 236 4.91 16.18 13.33
CA TYR A 236 4.37 15.06 12.53
C TYR A 236 5.03 14.91 11.16
N ASN A 237 5.27 13.67 10.79
CA ASN A 237 5.55 13.30 9.42
C ASN A 237 4.32 13.55 8.54
N ASP A 238 4.47 14.34 7.50
CA ASP A 238 3.40 14.70 6.57
C ASP A 238 3.51 13.84 5.31
N MET A 239 2.57 12.92 5.15
CA MET A 239 2.48 11.99 4.03
C MET A 239 1.72 12.59 2.83
N ASP A 240 1.55 13.93 2.83
CA ASP A 240 0.81 14.70 1.84
C ASP A 240 -0.74 14.58 1.96
N MET A 241 -1.42 15.23 1.04
CA MET A 241 -2.87 15.41 1.01
C MET A 241 -3.62 14.10 0.77
N LEU A 242 -4.91 14.09 1.08
CA LEU A 242 -5.80 12.96 0.86
C LEU A 242 -6.39 13.01 -0.56
N GLU A 243 -6.10 11.98 -1.36
CA GLU A 243 -6.66 11.74 -2.70
C GLU A 243 -7.92 10.85 -2.69
N VAL A 244 -8.51 10.63 -1.51
CA VAL A 244 -9.65 9.75 -1.28
C VAL A 244 -10.88 10.16 -2.09
N GLY A 245 -11.56 9.18 -2.68
CA GLY A 245 -12.81 9.37 -3.41
C GLY A 245 -12.65 9.88 -4.84
N ARG A 246 -11.45 9.82 -5.40
CA ARG A 246 -11.15 10.25 -6.78
C ARG A 246 -11.15 9.04 -7.74
N SER A 247 -10.03 8.36 -7.99
CA SER A 247 -9.94 7.27 -8.96
C SER A 247 -9.59 5.90 -8.38
N MET A 248 -9.21 5.86 -7.11
CA MET A 248 -8.86 4.61 -6.44
C MET A 248 -10.09 3.75 -6.14
N SER A 249 -9.89 2.46 -5.97
CA SER A 249 -10.91 1.53 -5.50
C SER A 249 -11.31 1.84 -4.04
N GLU A 250 -12.42 1.26 -3.59
CA GLU A 250 -12.88 1.43 -2.21
C GLU A 250 -11.86 0.93 -1.18
N GLU A 251 -11.20 -0.20 -1.44
CA GLU A 251 -10.18 -0.74 -0.55
C GLU A 251 -8.92 0.12 -0.54
N GLU A 252 -8.52 0.68 -1.68
CA GLU A 252 -7.40 1.62 -1.76
C GLU A 252 -7.71 2.95 -1.04
N ASP A 253 -8.93 3.47 -1.19
CA ASP A 253 -9.38 4.66 -0.44
C ASP A 253 -9.41 4.41 1.07
N LYS A 254 -9.89 3.22 1.51
CA LYS A 254 -9.84 2.80 2.93
C LYS A 254 -8.41 2.70 3.43
N THR A 255 -7.52 2.10 2.65
CA THR A 255 -6.09 2.01 2.99
C THR A 255 -5.46 3.39 3.08
N HIS A 256 -5.69 4.25 2.09
CA HIS A 256 -5.15 5.60 2.09
C HIS A 256 -5.57 6.37 3.34
N PHE A 257 -6.87 6.52 3.59
CA PHE A 257 -7.38 7.25 4.75
C PHE A 257 -6.98 6.58 6.07
N GLY A 258 -7.18 5.26 6.17
CA GLY A 258 -6.90 4.50 7.39
C GLY A 258 -5.43 4.57 7.80
N MET A 259 -4.52 4.43 6.84
CA MET A 259 -3.08 4.50 7.11
C MET A 259 -2.63 5.93 7.44
N TRP A 260 -3.15 6.99 6.79
CA TRP A 260 -2.88 8.37 7.20
C TRP A 260 -3.32 8.62 8.64
N CYS A 261 -4.48 8.08 9.03
CA CYS A 261 -4.92 8.14 10.42
C CYS A 261 -3.98 7.35 11.36
N PHE A 262 -3.60 6.15 10.96
CA PHE A 262 -2.78 5.24 11.75
C PHE A 262 -1.35 5.75 11.95
N MET A 263 -0.80 6.39 10.92
CA MET A 263 0.54 6.99 10.92
C MET A 263 0.58 8.41 11.55
N SER A 264 -0.53 8.94 12.03
CA SER A 264 -0.64 10.30 12.59
C SER A 264 -0.17 11.41 11.63
N SER A 265 -0.39 11.21 10.32
CA SER A 265 -0.11 12.23 9.30
C SER A 265 -1.17 13.34 9.34
N PRO A 266 -0.87 14.57 8.97
CA PRO A 266 -1.88 15.59 8.69
C PRO A 266 -2.97 15.06 7.74
N LEU A 267 -4.24 15.36 8.05
CA LEU A 267 -5.40 14.96 7.24
C LEU A 267 -5.89 16.16 6.43
N LEU A 268 -5.26 16.44 5.31
CA LEU A 268 -5.61 17.54 4.40
C LEU A 268 -6.35 17.01 3.17
N ILE A 269 -7.67 17.21 3.13
CA ILE A 269 -8.53 16.77 2.02
C ILE A 269 -8.11 17.49 0.73
N GLY A 270 -7.86 16.74 -0.35
CA GLY A 270 -7.45 17.26 -1.65
C GLY A 270 -8.58 17.34 -2.69
N CYS A 271 -9.72 16.67 -2.47
CA CYS A 271 -10.84 16.69 -3.40
C CYS A 271 -11.72 17.96 -3.27
N ASN A 272 -12.61 18.19 -4.25
CA ASN A 272 -13.63 19.23 -4.16
C ASN A 272 -14.76 18.79 -3.21
N MET A 273 -14.79 19.34 -2.00
CA MET A 273 -15.76 18.96 -0.96
C MET A 273 -17.23 19.30 -1.33
N ALA A 274 -17.46 20.22 -2.26
CA ALA A 274 -18.83 20.54 -2.70
C ALA A 274 -19.48 19.39 -3.48
N ASN A 275 -18.68 18.51 -4.09
CA ASN A 275 -19.15 17.41 -4.94
C ASN A 275 -18.73 16.03 -4.43
N ILE A 276 -18.46 15.90 -3.14
CA ILE A 276 -17.99 14.65 -2.52
C ILE A 276 -19.10 13.58 -2.53
N LYS A 277 -18.75 12.34 -2.86
CA LYS A 277 -19.66 11.21 -2.80
C LYS A 277 -19.96 10.82 -1.36
N GLU A 278 -21.18 10.31 -1.08
CA GLU A 278 -21.59 9.91 0.27
C GLU A 278 -20.66 8.85 0.89
N GLN A 279 -20.22 7.88 0.11
CA GLN A 279 -19.30 6.84 0.56
C GLN A 279 -17.95 7.43 1.00
N THR A 280 -17.37 8.32 0.19
CA THR A 280 -16.14 9.05 0.52
C THR A 280 -16.32 9.91 1.76
N LEU A 281 -17.45 10.62 1.85
CA LEU A 281 -17.78 11.46 2.99
C LEU A 281 -17.91 10.63 4.29
N SER A 282 -18.54 9.44 4.20
CA SER A 282 -18.65 8.50 5.31
C SER A 282 -17.29 8.05 5.81
N LEU A 283 -16.38 7.69 4.88
CA LEU A 283 -15.01 7.30 5.23
C LEU A 283 -14.25 8.45 5.90
N LEU A 284 -14.24 9.65 5.31
CA LEU A 284 -13.58 10.84 5.86
C LEU A 284 -14.16 11.29 7.23
N LYS A 285 -15.37 10.85 7.57
CA LYS A 285 -16.02 11.11 8.86
C LYS A 285 -15.94 9.95 9.86
N ASN A 286 -15.15 8.91 9.57
CA ASN A 286 -14.95 7.80 10.49
C ASN A 286 -14.26 8.27 11.78
N ARG A 287 -15.05 8.45 12.84
CA ARG A 287 -14.58 9.00 14.13
C ARG A 287 -13.56 8.10 14.83
N GLU A 288 -13.62 6.80 14.63
CA GLU A 288 -12.70 5.86 15.29
C GLU A 288 -11.31 5.90 14.65
N LEU A 289 -11.23 6.01 13.32
CA LEU A 289 -9.96 6.24 12.62
C LEU A 289 -9.40 7.64 12.90
N ILE A 290 -10.25 8.67 12.91
CA ILE A 290 -9.85 10.03 13.29
C ILE A 290 -9.30 10.05 14.72
N ALA A 291 -9.90 9.30 15.65
CA ALA A 291 -9.41 9.22 17.03
C ALA A 291 -8.00 8.62 17.12
N LEU A 292 -7.60 7.72 16.21
CA LEU A 292 -6.20 7.24 16.12
C LEU A 292 -5.23 8.35 15.68
N ASN A 293 -5.66 9.18 14.72
CA ASN A 293 -4.88 10.31 14.22
C ASN A 293 -4.75 11.40 15.28
N GLN A 294 -5.83 11.67 15.98
CA GLN A 294 -5.94 12.73 16.97
C GLN A 294 -5.66 12.25 18.41
N ASP A 295 -5.03 11.07 18.56
CA ASP A 295 -4.65 10.54 19.87
C ASP A 295 -3.63 11.48 20.55
N PRO A 296 -3.84 11.84 21.83
CA PRO A 296 -3.00 12.83 22.52
C PRO A 296 -1.55 12.39 22.76
N LEU A 297 -1.23 11.09 22.58
CA LEU A 297 0.17 10.63 22.60
C LEU A 297 0.96 11.16 21.40
N GLY A 298 0.29 11.45 20.28
CA GLY A 298 0.91 12.00 19.08
C GLY A 298 1.94 11.05 18.44
N LEU A 299 1.75 9.72 18.56
CA LEU A 299 2.68 8.74 18.07
C LEU A 299 2.32 8.26 16.67
N GLN A 300 3.32 8.03 15.82
CA GLN A 300 3.19 7.27 14.60
C GLN A 300 3.25 5.77 14.90
N ALA A 301 2.55 4.96 14.11
CA ALA A 301 2.66 3.51 14.16
C ALA A 301 4.04 3.02 13.67
N TYR A 302 4.47 1.85 14.15
CA TYR A 302 5.70 1.19 13.74
C TYR A 302 5.43 -0.24 13.25
N VAL A 303 6.32 -0.78 12.43
CA VAL A 303 6.22 -2.14 11.90
C VAL A 303 6.53 -3.15 13.01
N VAL A 304 5.66 -4.15 13.16
CA VAL A 304 5.82 -5.29 14.07
C VAL A 304 6.22 -6.55 13.30
N GLN A 305 5.60 -6.76 12.13
CA GLN A 305 5.91 -7.88 11.24
C GLN A 305 6.03 -7.39 9.79
N HIS A 306 6.97 -7.99 9.07
CA HIS A 306 7.10 -7.81 7.62
C HIS A 306 7.33 -9.19 6.98
N HIS A 307 6.39 -9.62 6.14
CA HIS A 307 6.45 -10.89 5.44
C HIS A 307 6.19 -10.72 3.94
N GLY A 308 7.25 -10.84 3.13
CA GLY A 308 7.15 -10.60 1.70
C GLY A 308 6.80 -9.13 1.43
N GLU A 309 5.59 -8.87 0.95
CA GLU A 309 5.09 -7.51 0.71
C GLU A 309 4.15 -7.00 1.81
N THR A 310 3.75 -7.85 2.78
CA THR A 310 2.73 -7.51 3.78
C THR A 310 3.33 -7.05 5.10
N TYR A 311 2.61 -6.17 5.80
CA TYR A 311 3.05 -5.57 7.05
C TYR A 311 1.97 -5.64 8.12
N ILE A 312 2.38 -5.91 9.37
CA ILE A 312 1.56 -5.63 10.55
C ILE A 312 2.23 -4.50 11.31
N LEU A 313 1.45 -3.46 11.61
CA LEU A 313 1.91 -2.30 12.35
C LEU A 313 1.14 -2.17 13.66
N ALA A 314 1.75 -1.52 14.66
CA ALA A 314 1.12 -1.25 15.94
C ALA A 314 1.47 0.15 16.46
N LYS A 315 0.63 0.70 17.33
CA LYS A 315 0.92 1.90 18.14
C LYS A 315 0.20 1.88 19.47
N ASP A 316 0.78 2.51 20.48
CA ASP A 316 0.08 2.83 21.70
C ASP A 316 -0.96 3.94 21.45
N ILE A 317 -2.12 3.83 22.08
CA ILE A 317 -3.20 4.81 22.06
C ILE A 317 -3.73 5.02 23.48
N LEU A 318 -4.26 6.22 23.75
CA LEU A 318 -4.84 6.65 25.01
C LEU A 318 -3.82 6.80 26.15
N SER A 319 -2.92 5.86 26.32
CA SER A 319 -1.85 5.94 27.32
C SER A 319 -0.61 5.17 26.88
N LEU A 320 0.56 5.75 27.07
CA LEU A 320 1.84 5.11 26.78
C LEU A 320 1.99 3.87 27.69
N HIS A 321 2.41 2.74 27.14
CA HIS A 321 2.50 1.45 27.82
C HIS A 321 1.18 0.96 28.46
N GLY A 322 0.04 1.48 27.96
CA GLY A 322 -1.29 1.04 28.39
C GLY A 322 -1.67 -0.33 27.82
N LYS A 323 -2.80 -0.85 28.30
CA LYS A 323 -3.37 -2.13 27.84
C LYS A 323 -4.17 -2.01 26.55
N THR A 324 -4.30 -0.81 26.03
CA THR A 324 -5.01 -0.52 24.77
C THR A 324 -4.01 -0.16 23.69
N ARG A 325 -4.09 -0.88 22.57
CA ARG A 325 -3.27 -0.63 21.37
C ARG A 325 -4.11 -0.62 20.12
N ALA A 326 -3.61 0.01 19.08
CA ALA A 326 -4.12 -0.15 17.73
C ALA A 326 -3.15 -0.98 16.88
N VAL A 327 -3.70 -1.80 15.99
CA VAL A 327 -2.93 -2.61 15.02
C VAL A 327 -3.52 -2.46 13.63
N ALA A 328 -2.66 -2.49 12.61
CA ALA A 328 -3.05 -2.47 11.21
C ALA A 328 -2.42 -3.65 10.48
N PHE A 329 -3.23 -4.37 9.70
CA PHE A 329 -2.81 -5.41 8.77
C PHE A 329 -2.83 -4.80 7.37
N TYR A 330 -1.68 -4.54 6.79
CA TYR A 330 -1.51 -3.86 5.51
C TYR A 330 -1.03 -4.82 4.43
N ASN A 331 -1.81 -4.97 3.37
CA ASN A 331 -1.51 -5.80 2.21
C ASN A 331 -1.40 -4.96 0.94
N PRO A 332 -0.22 -4.47 0.55
CA PRO A 332 -0.02 -3.75 -0.70
C PRO A 332 0.07 -4.63 -1.95
N SER A 333 0.00 -5.95 -1.83
CA SER A 333 0.13 -6.88 -2.96
C SER A 333 -1.17 -7.01 -3.76
N ASP A 334 -1.07 -7.54 -4.99
CA ASP A 334 -2.21 -7.75 -5.91
C ASP A 334 -3.03 -9.02 -5.60
N ARG A 335 -2.84 -9.64 -4.42
CA ARG A 335 -3.54 -10.85 -4.00
C ARG A 335 -4.06 -10.74 -2.58
N GLU A 336 -5.09 -11.49 -2.26
CA GLU A 336 -5.54 -11.67 -0.88
C GLU A 336 -4.51 -12.47 -0.08
N VAL A 337 -4.21 -12.05 1.15
CA VAL A 337 -3.25 -12.70 2.04
C VAL A 337 -3.86 -12.90 3.42
N GLU A 338 -3.76 -14.11 3.95
CA GLU A 338 -4.07 -14.37 5.35
C GLU A 338 -2.86 -14.02 6.21
N MET A 339 -3.06 -13.16 7.22
CA MET A 339 -2.02 -12.64 8.09
C MET A 339 -2.36 -13.00 9.54
N TYR A 340 -1.35 -13.38 10.33
CA TYR A 340 -1.50 -13.72 11.73
C TYR A 340 -0.70 -12.78 12.62
N LEU A 341 -1.31 -12.30 13.72
CA LEU A 341 -0.68 -11.55 14.79
C LEU A 341 -0.82 -12.31 16.10
N SER A 342 0.29 -12.63 16.75
CA SER A 342 0.30 -13.00 18.17
C SER A 342 0.16 -11.73 19.03
N PHE A 343 -0.71 -11.74 20.03
CA PHE A 343 -0.86 -10.58 20.91
C PHE A 343 0.39 -10.26 21.71
N SER A 344 1.24 -11.25 21.96
CA SER A 344 2.54 -11.02 22.59
C SER A 344 3.49 -10.19 21.74
N GLU A 345 3.42 -10.27 20.40
CA GLU A 345 4.25 -9.43 19.50
C GLU A 345 3.90 -7.94 19.61
N VAL A 346 2.70 -7.64 20.06
CA VAL A 346 2.26 -6.27 20.37
C VAL A 346 2.17 -6.02 21.88
N ASP A 347 2.94 -6.76 22.67
CA ASP A 347 3.11 -6.59 24.12
C ASP A 347 1.81 -6.70 24.94
N LEU A 348 0.85 -7.49 24.46
CA LEU A 348 -0.44 -7.72 25.11
C LEU A 348 -0.55 -9.18 25.58
N GLY A 349 -1.23 -9.39 26.71
CA GLY A 349 -1.43 -10.71 27.29
C GLY A 349 -2.78 -10.85 27.98
N GLY A 350 -3.13 -12.12 28.27
CA GLY A 350 -4.45 -12.50 28.78
C GLY A 350 -5.51 -12.43 27.70
N GLN A 351 -6.76 -12.18 28.11
CA GLN A 351 -7.86 -12.01 27.15
C GLN A 351 -7.76 -10.63 26.48
N VAL A 352 -7.92 -10.58 25.16
CA VAL A 352 -7.84 -9.37 24.35
C VAL A 352 -9.14 -9.19 23.61
N THR A 353 -9.83 -8.09 23.87
CA THR A 353 -11.03 -7.67 23.13
C THR A 353 -10.60 -6.95 21.86
N VAL A 354 -11.17 -7.36 20.73
CA VAL A 354 -10.83 -6.87 19.37
C VAL A 354 -12.01 -6.10 18.79
N ARG A 355 -11.77 -4.86 18.34
CA ARG A 355 -12.75 -4.02 17.67
C ARG A 355 -12.27 -3.57 16.30
N ASP A 356 -13.05 -3.83 15.26
CA ASP A 356 -12.83 -3.34 13.90
C ASP A 356 -13.21 -1.86 13.79
N LEU A 357 -12.27 -1.01 13.34
CA LEU A 357 -12.46 0.44 13.28
C LEU A 357 -13.04 0.94 11.95
N PHE A 358 -13.04 0.11 10.90
CA PHE A 358 -13.78 0.42 9.67
C PHE A 358 -15.26 0.04 9.80
N GLU A 359 -15.53 -1.14 10.38
CA GLU A 359 -16.89 -1.68 10.52
C GLU A 359 -17.58 -1.23 11.81
N HIS A 360 -16.88 -0.50 12.70
CA HIS A 360 -17.37 -0.02 14.00
C HIS A 360 -17.92 -1.16 14.88
N LYS A 361 -17.35 -2.34 14.78
CA LYS A 361 -17.87 -3.57 15.36
C LYS A 361 -16.86 -4.25 16.28
N GLU A 362 -17.30 -4.68 17.45
CA GLU A 362 -16.55 -5.61 18.27
C GLU A 362 -16.62 -7.01 17.64
N ILE A 363 -15.42 -7.59 17.39
CA ILE A 363 -15.29 -8.92 16.77
C ILE A 363 -15.40 -10.02 17.81
N GLY A 364 -14.89 -9.77 19.01
CA GLY A 364 -14.90 -10.70 20.13
C GLY A 364 -13.66 -10.60 21.02
N THR A 365 -13.51 -11.56 21.91
CA THR A 365 -12.38 -11.69 22.82
C THR A 365 -11.57 -12.93 22.47
N MET A 366 -10.25 -12.79 22.40
CA MET A 366 -9.30 -13.83 21.99
C MET A 366 -8.12 -13.86 22.96
N GLU A 367 -7.42 -14.99 23.06
CA GLU A 367 -6.37 -15.17 24.08
C GLU A 367 -4.96 -15.07 23.50
N LYS A 368 -4.67 -15.72 22.37
CA LYS A 368 -3.30 -15.87 21.87
C LYS A 368 -2.95 -14.91 20.74
N GLY A 369 -3.89 -14.67 19.86
CA GLY A 369 -3.68 -13.90 18.65
C GLY A 369 -4.89 -13.94 17.74
N MET A 370 -4.76 -13.36 16.53
CA MET A 370 -5.82 -13.29 15.54
C MET A 370 -5.29 -13.49 14.12
N SER A 371 -6.08 -14.16 13.29
CA SER A 371 -5.85 -14.24 11.84
C SER A 371 -6.82 -13.32 11.11
N VAL A 372 -6.34 -12.65 10.08
CA VAL A 372 -7.10 -11.71 9.27
C VAL A 372 -6.82 -11.98 7.80
N SER A 373 -7.87 -12.21 6.99
CA SER A 373 -7.76 -12.19 5.53
C SER A 373 -7.82 -10.76 5.03
N VAL A 374 -6.79 -10.34 4.32
CA VAL A 374 -6.63 -8.96 3.83
C VAL A 374 -6.62 -8.98 2.31
N PRO A 375 -7.64 -8.39 1.66
CA PRO A 375 -7.70 -8.29 0.20
C PRO A 375 -6.52 -7.54 -0.43
N PRO A 376 -6.37 -7.60 -1.77
CA PRO A 376 -5.37 -6.79 -2.48
C PRO A 376 -5.52 -5.31 -2.16
N HIS A 377 -4.41 -4.60 -1.97
CA HIS A 377 -4.31 -3.16 -1.69
C HIS A 377 -5.09 -2.70 -0.43
N ALA A 378 -5.50 -3.64 0.41
CA ALA A 378 -6.33 -3.37 1.56
C ALA A 378 -5.54 -3.20 2.85
N THR A 379 -6.18 -2.52 3.79
CA THR A 379 -5.77 -2.46 5.20
C THR A 379 -6.94 -2.81 6.10
N ARG A 380 -6.68 -3.54 7.19
CA ARG A 380 -7.64 -3.79 8.28
C ARG A 380 -7.08 -3.23 9.56
N ILE A 381 -7.83 -2.37 10.24
CA ILE A 381 -7.36 -1.65 11.44
C ILE A 381 -8.25 -2.02 12.62
N TYR A 382 -7.59 -2.47 13.70
CA TYR A 382 -8.27 -2.91 14.91
C TYR A 382 -7.75 -2.17 16.14
N LYS A 383 -8.67 -1.91 17.09
CA LYS A 383 -8.35 -1.57 18.46
C LYS A 383 -8.33 -2.85 19.29
N LEU A 384 -7.27 -3.03 20.06
CA LEU A 384 -7.06 -4.14 20.97
C LEU A 384 -7.07 -3.62 22.40
N GLU A 385 -7.83 -4.29 23.30
CA GLU A 385 -7.88 -3.98 24.71
C GLU A 385 -7.62 -5.27 25.50
N ALA A 386 -6.50 -5.34 26.22
CA ALA A 386 -6.01 -6.54 26.89
C ALA A 386 -6.21 -6.49 28.39
N GLU A 387 -6.22 -7.67 29.03
CA GLU A 387 -6.18 -7.80 30.49
C GLU A 387 -4.84 -7.35 31.08
N THR A 388 -3.73 -7.63 30.37
CA THR A 388 -2.38 -7.31 30.81
C THR A 388 -1.55 -6.66 29.72
N ARG A 389 -0.65 -5.74 30.11
CA ARG A 389 0.46 -5.27 29.29
C ARG A 389 1.71 -6.04 29.66
N LEU A 390 2.41 -6.58 28.67
CA LEU A 390 3.69 -7.25 28.80
C LEU A 390 4.82 -6.25 28.57
N ASP A 391 5.98 -6.43 29.19
CA ASP A 391 7.17 -5.71 28.82
C ASP A 391 7.59 -6.08 27.39
N ARG A 392 7.97 -5.09 26.60
CA ARG A 392 8.51 -5.34 25.27
C ARG A 392 9.86 -6.03 25.40
N TYR A 393 10.04 -7.11 24.68
CA TYR A 393 11.28 -7.88 24.71
C TYR A 393 12.19 -7.65 23.51
N ILE A 394 11.68 -7.11 22.40
CA ILE A 394 12.44 -6.79 21.18
C ILE A 394 12.20 -5.32 20.75
N TYR A 395 13.26 -4.64 20.43
CA TYR A 395 13.30 -3.25 19.99
C TYR A 395 14.09 -3.18 18.70
N GLU A 396 13.39 -3.10 17.56
CA GLU A 396 14.01 -2.99 16.24
C GLU A 396 14.78 -1.67 16.10
N ALA A 397 15.91 -1.70 15.37
CA ALA A 397 16.76 -0.51 15.21
C ALA A 397 16.07 0.58 14.38
N GLU A 398 15.20 0.21 13.47
CA GLU A 398 14.41 1.16 12.68
C GLU A 398 13.31 1.88 13.49
N THR A 399 13.01 1.41 14.70
CA THR A 399 12.13 2.13 15.64
C THR A 399 12.89 3.07 16.57
N ALA A 400 14.22 3.04 16.54
CA ALA A 400 15.08 3.90 17.34
C ALA A 400 15.36 5.24 16.64
N PHE A 401 15.71 6.23 17.45
CA PHE A 401 16.05 7.56 16.95
C PHE A 401 17.52 7.61 16.49
N MET A 402 17.74 7.80 15.20
CA MET A 402 19.05 8.09 14.65
C MET A 402 19.26 9.62 14.66
N HIS A 403 20.17 10.13 15.50
CA HIS A 403 20.32 11.56 15.75
C HIS A 403 20.76 12.37 14.52
N ASP A 404 21.56 11.79 13.63
CA ASP A 404 22.01 12.40 12.38
C ASP A 404 21.27 11.83 11.15
N TYR A 405 20.09 11.23 11.36
CA TYR A 405 19.28 10.74 10.23
C TYR A 405 18.86 11.91 9.35
N GLN A 406 19.22 11.79 8.11
CA GLN A 406 18.75 12.70 7.06
C GLN A 406 18.57 11.86 5.81
N GLU A 407 17.38 11.87 5.27
CA GLU A 407 17.17 11.31 3.95
C GLU A 407 17.90 12.17 2.92
N ILE A 408 18.93 11.62 2.35
CA ILE A 408 19.72 12.32 1.34
C ILE A 408 19.25 11.85 -0.02
N TYR A 409 18.54 12.71 -0.70
CA TYR A 409 18.18 12.52 -2.09
C TYR A 409 19.46 12.32 -2.91
N ASN A 410 19.73 11.06 -3.32
CA ASN A 410 20.82 10.65 -4.19
C ASN A 410 22.25 10.77 -3.65
N ASN A 411 22.50 10.96 -2.36
CA ASN A 411 23.88 11.04 -1.90
C ASN A 411 24.16 10.36 -0.54
N GLN A 412 24.15 9.04 -0.54
CA GLN A 412 24.51 8.20 0.62
C GLN A 412 25.94 8.41 1.13
N SER A 413 26.74 9.23 0.46
CA SER A 413 28.16 9.47 0.81
C SER A 413 28.35 10.47 1.95
N ALA A 414 27.32 11.09 2.48
CA ALA A 414 27.45 12.14 3.51
C ALA A 414 27.75 11.60 4.92
N GLY A 415 27.83 10.27 5.10
CA GLY A 415 28.21 9.67 6.39
C GLY A 415 27.20 9.91 7.50
N THR A 416 25.92 9.88 7.16
CA THR A 416 24.80 9.93 8.09
C THR A 416 24.12 8.57 8.19
N ALA A 417 23.50 8.28 9.34
CA ALA A 417 22.74 7.06 9.56
C ALA A 417 21.58 6.93 8.57
N ILE A 418 21.34 5.72 8.09
CA ILE A 418 20.23 5.38 7.18
C ILE A 418 19.60 4.04 7.55
N TYR A 419 18.41 3.77 7.04
CA TYR A 419 17.82 2.44 7.00
C TYR A 419 18.26 1.71 5.74
N GLU A 420 18.64 0.44 5.89
CA GLU A 420 18.99 -0.43 4.75
C GLU A 420 18.15 -1.70 4.78
N LYS A 421 17.66 -2.12 3.60
CA LYS A 421 16.80 -3.32 3.45
C LYS A 421 17.67 -4.56 3.18
N THR A 422 17.41 -5.63 3.95
CA THR A 422 17.98 -6.97 3.71
C THR A 422 17.07 -8.06 4.25
N SER A 423 16.92 -9.15 3.53
CA SER A 423 16.14 -10.31 3.98
C SER A 423 16.75 -11.05 5.19
N SER A 424 17.97 -10.75 5.59
CA SER A 424 18.65 -11.34 6.74
C SER A 424 18.41 -10.60 8.05
N ALA A 425 17.92 -9.35 8.00
CA ALA A 425 17.57 -8.58 9.19
C ALA A 425 16.18 -8.99 9.71
N SER A 426 15.94 -8.77 11.00
CA SER A 426 14.64 -8.82 11.62
C SER A 426 13.74 -7.75 10.96
N GLY A 427 12.50 -8.07 10.66
CA GLY A 427 11.65 -7.12 9.93
C GLY A 427 12.11 -6.74 8.51
N GLY A 428 13.28 -7.21 8.06
CA GLY A 428 13.82 -6.94 6.72
C GLY A 428 14.58 -5.62 6.56
N VAL A 429 14.82 -4.89 7.67
CA VAL A 429 15.50 -3.58 7.69
C VAL A 429 16.48 -3.52 8.85
N PHE A 430 17.52 -2.73 8.74
CA PHE A 430 18.48 -2.45 9.81
C PHE A 430 18.99 -1.00 9.75
N ALA A 431 19.56 -0.49 10.86
CA ALA A 431 20.21 0.81 10.90
C ALA A 431 21.69 0.68 10.52
N GLY A 432 22.07 1.39 9.47
CA GLY A 432 23.45 1.42 8.93
C GLY A 432 24.09 2.81 8.97
N TRP A 433 25.36 2.91 8.58
CA TRP A 433 26.14 4.14 8.46
C TRP A 433 26.22 4.98 9.75
N LEU A 434 26.11 4.34 10.88
CA LEU A 434 26.23 4.94 12.21
C LEU A 434 27.71 5.14 12.59
N GLY A 435 27.99 6.10 13.49
CA GLY A 435 29.34 6.37 14.00
C GLY A 435 30.14 7.39 13.21
N GLY A 436 31.46 7.40 13.38
CA GLY A 436 32.38 8.41 12.82
C GLY A 436 32.37 9.76 13.57
N ARG A 437 31.35 10.01 14.36
CA ARG A 437 31.17 11.13 15.29
C ARG A 437 30.11 10.81 16.33
N ARG A 438 30.15 11.47 17.48
CA ARG A 438 29.24 11.17 18.60
C ARG A 438 27.77 11.45 18.26
N SER A 439 27.49 12.47 17.45
CA SER A 439 26.13 12.80 17.02
C SER A 439 25.51 11.77 16.06
N ASN A 440 26.32 11.02 15.31
CA ASN A 440 25.80 9.98 14.42
C ASN A 440 25.57 8.67 15.20
N SER A 441 24.54 8.68 16.04
CA SER A 441 24.23 7.67 17.06
C SER A 441 22.81 7.15 16.91
N LEU A 442 22.54 6.02 17.58
CA LEU A 442 21.25 5.32 17.61
C LEU A 442 20.73 5.30 19.05
N GLU A 443 19.50 5.73 19.31
CA GLU A 443 18.92 5.79 20.64
C GLU A 443 17.50 5.23 20.70
N TRP A 444 17.28 4.26 21.57
CA TRP A 444 15.96 3.88 22.03
C TRP A 444 15.64 4.75 23.26
N LYS A 445 14.79 5.76 23.07
CA LYS A 445 14.47 6.78 24.09
C LYS A 445 13.52 6.28 25.20
N ASP A 446 12.80 5.19 24.93
CA ASP A 446 11.75 4.68 25.83
C ASP A 446 11.77 3.14 25.85
N VAL A 447 12.65 2.61 26.69
CA VAL A 447 12.75 1.17 26.99
C VAL A 447 12.06 0.95 28.33
N HIS A 448 10.78 0.57 28.29
CA HIS A 448 9.97 0.41 29.49
C HIS A 448 10.18 -0.96 30.13
N ILE A 449 10.45 -0.95 31.43
CA ILE A 449 10.63 -2.14 32.28
C ILE A 449 9.68 -2.03 33.47
N ALA A 450 8.82 -3.05 33.71
CA ALA A 450 7.85 -3.02 34.78
C ALA A 450 8.51 -3.15 36.18
N GLU A 451 9.56 -3.94 36.29
CA GLU A 451 10.26 -4.21 37.57
C GLU A 451 11.75 -3.88 37.44
N ALA A 452 12.28 -3.10 38.40
CA ALA A 452 13.71 -2.84 38.48
C ALA A 452 14.48 -4.13 38.77
N GLY A 453 15.70 -4.29 38.21
CA GLY A 453 16.54 -5.46 38.39
C GLY A 453 17.67 -5.55 37.39
N ASP A 454 18.35 -6.69 37.41
CA ASP A 454 19.41 -7.01 36.44
C ASP A 454 18.76 -7.60 35.17
N TYR A 455 19.05 -6.99 34.02
CA TYR A 455 18.57 -7.40 32.71
C TYR A 455 19.74 -7.72 31.79
N THR A 456 19.57 -8.73 30.95
CA THR A 456 20.48 -9.01 29.84
C THR A 456 19.93 -8.40 28.57
N ILE A 457 20.73 -7.55 27.94
CA ILE A 457 20.44 -6.92 26.65
C ILE A 457 21.27 -7.63 25.60
N HIS A 458 20.62 -8.11 24.55
CA HIS A 458 21.22 -8.74 23.37
C HIS A 458 21.15 -7.78 22.20
N PHE A 459 22.27 -7.32 21.68
CA PHE A 459 22.35 -6.48 20.49
C PHE A 459 22.61 -7.34 19.26
N ALA A 460 21.71 -7.39 18.31
CA ALA A 460 21.90 -8.02 17.01
C ALA A 460 22.67 -7.07 16.10
N ALA A 461 23.90 -7.43 15.76
CA ALA A 461 24.78 -6.58 14.97
C ALA A 461 25.61 -7.38 13.96
N ALA A 462 25.95 -6.75 12.83
CA ALA A 462 26.76 -7.32 11.76
C ALA A 462 27.87 -6.38 11.29
N SER A 463 29.07 -6.92 11.09
CA SER A 463 30.16 -6.21 10.45
C SER A 463 31.23 -7.17 9.93
N LYS A 464 31.56 -7.09 8.65
CA LYS A 464 32.60 -7.87 8.03
C LYS A 464 34.00 -7.47 8.56
N GLU A 465 34.17 -6.22 8.95
CA GLU A 465 35.37 -5.65 9.56
C GLU A 465 35.20 -5.60 11.08
N SER A 466 36.31 -5.48 11.83
CA SER A 466 36.21 -5.24 13.27
C SER A 466 35.75 -3.81 13.54
N ARG A 467 34.49 -3.64 13.95
CA ARG A 467 33.86 -2.38 14.32
C ARG A 467 33.37 -2.45 15.76
N SER A 468 32.95 -1.32 16.31
CA SER A 468 32.49 -1.27 17.71
C SER A 468 31.50 -0.15 17.93
N PHE A 469 30.76 -0.27 19.05
CA PHE A 469 29.95 0.80 19.61
C PHE A 469 30.06 0.84 21.13
N ASN A 470 29.89 2.02 21.70
CA ASN A 470 29.74 2.22 23.14
C ASN A 470 28.25 2.19 23.49
N VAL A 471 27.93 1.60 24.64
CA VAL A 471 26.57 1.53 25.17
C VAL A 471 26.43 2.51 26.33
N VAL A 472 25.42 3.38 26.26
CA VAL A 472 25.04 4.31 27.32
C VAL A 472 23.63 3.97 27.80
N LEU A 473 23.45 3.80 29.11
CA LEU A 473 22.15 3.57 29.74
C LEU A 473 21.81 4.76 30.64
N ASN A 474 20.69 5.43 30.41
CA ASN A 474 20.23 6.58 31.18
C ASN A 474 21.29 7.68 31.35
N GLY A 475 22.12 7.90 30.31
CA GLY A 475 23.21 8.87 30.32
C GLY A 475 24.54 8.39 30.92
N GLU A 476 24.57 7.20 31.49
CA GLU A 476 25.80 6.57 32.04
C GLU A 476 26.44 5.64 30.99
N GLU A 477 27.71 5.87 30.69
CA GLU A 477 28.49 5.01 29.77
C GLU A 477 28.88 3.71 30.45
N LEU A 478 28.48 2.58 29.88
CA LEU A 478 28.65 1.26 30.47
C LEU A 478 29.90 0.54 29.93
N ARG A 479 29.89 0.21 28.64
CA ARG A 479 31.00 -0.50 28.00
C ARG A 479 30.99 -0.37 26.48
N ARG A 480 32.14 -0.69 25.90
CA ARG A 480 32.34 -0.84 24.47
C ARG A 480 32.14 -2.29 24.06
N ILE A 481 31.38 -2.52 22.97
CA ILE A 481 31.18 -3.82 22.33
C ILE A 481 31.92 -3.82 21.01
N VAL A 482 32.71 -4.88 20.76
CA VAL A 482 33.41 -5.11 19.49
C VAL A 482 32.66 -6.17 18.71
N VAL A 483 32.34 -5.86 17.45
CA VAL A 483 31.57 -6.70 16.54
C VAL A 483 32.44 -7.09 15.34
N GLN A 484 32.48 -8.38 15.04
CA GLN A 484 33.03 -8.92 13.79
C GLN A 484 32.25 -10.17 13.41
N THR A 485 31.73 -10.19 12.19
CA THR A 485 30.97 -11.31 11.61
C THR A 485 31.60 -11.73 10.29
N THR A 486 31.01 -12.69 9.59
CA THR A 486 31.54 -13.16 8.31
C THR A 486 31.18 -12.24 7.15
N ASP A 487 30.08 -11.47 7.27
CA ASP A 487 29.60 -10.53 6.26
C ASP A 487 28.75 -9.43 6.89
N TRP A 488 28.44 -8.35 6.14
CA TRP A 488 27.66 -7.19 6.55
C TRP A 488 26.17 -7.50 6.86
N GLY A 489 25.64 -8.59 6.32
CA GLY A 489 24.28 -9.05 6.54
C GLY A 489 24.17 -10.28 7.45
N VAL A 490 25.25 -10.69 8.14
CA VAL A 490 25.25 -11.83 9.06
C VAL A 490 25.19 -11.32 10.49
N PHE A 491 23.99 -11.07 10.98
CA PHE A 491 23.76 -10.57 12.33
C PHE A 491 24.03 -11.65 13.39
N LYS A 492 24.67 -11.24 14.49
CA LYS A 492 24.92 -12.04 15.70
C LYS A 492 24.57 -11.22 16.92
N GLU A 493 24.14 -11.88 17.97
CA GLU A 493 23.84 -11.27 19.27
C GLU A 493 25.11 -11.08 20.10
N TYR A 494 25.20 -9.90 20.74
CA TYR A 494 26.26 -9.49 21.66
C TYR A 494 25.66 -9.01 22.96
N ASP A 495 26.01 -9.65 24.08
CA ASP A 495 25.28 -9.54 25.33
C ASP A 495 25.96 -8.60 26.33
N ILE A 496 25.15 -7.86 27.08
CA ILE A 496 25.54 -7.19 28.31
C ILE A 496 24.47 -7.42 29.39
N THR A 497 24.91 -7.55 30.65
CA THR A 497 24.01 -7.56 31.80
C THR A 497 24.17 -6.24 32.56
N VAL A 498 23.06 -5.56 32.80
CA VAL A 498 23.02 -4.22 33.39
C VAL A 498 21.85 -4.08 34.38
N PRO A 499 21.98 -3.29 35.43
CA PRO A 499 20.83 -2.92 36.27
C PRO A 499 19.95 -1.92 35.53
N MET A 500 18.65 -2.17 35.46
CA MET A 500 17.67 -1.26 34.84
C MET A 500 16.65 -0.79 35.89
N ASN A 501 16.18 0.42 35.73
CA ASN A 501 15.16 1.02 36.58
C ASN A 501 13.76 0.61 36.12
N ALA A 502 12.83 0.43 37.05
CA ALA A 502 11.42 0.34 36.69
C ALA A 502 10.96 1.65 36.01
N GLY A 503 10.10 1.51 35.01
CA GLY A 503 9.66 2.59 34.12
C GLY A 503 10.54 2.74 32.90
N SER A 504 10.58 3.94 32.31
CA SER A 504 11.29 4.23 31.07
C SER A 504 12.79 4.36 31.30
N ASN A 505 13.57 3.72 30.42
CA ASN A 505 15.03 3.80 30.33
C ASN A 505 15.40 4.25 28.91
N ALA A 506 16.55 4.93 28.78
CA ALA A 506 17.12 5.31 27.48
C ALA A 506 18.41 4.53 27.21
N ILE A 507 18.52 3.95 26.01
CA ILE A 507 19.72 3.22 25.58
C ILE A 507 20.25 3.87 24.32
N LEU A 508 21.48 4.41 24.38
CA LEU A 508 22.17 5.07 23.28
C LEU A 508 23.40 4.26 22.85
N LEU A 509 23.54 4.05 21.56
CA LEU A 509 24.71 3.46 20.93
C LEU A 509 25.45 4.51 20.10
N TYR A 510 26.77 4.64 20.28
CA TYR A 510 27.59 5.58 19.53
C TYR A 510 29.03 5.10 19.34
N ASN A 511 29.73 5.65 18.34
CA ASN A 511 31.18 5.53 18.19
C ASN A 511 31.71 6.82 17.54
N GLU A 512 32.43 7.63 18.31
CA GLU A 512 32.95 8.92 17.85
C GLU A 512 34.23 8.79 17.00
N ASN A 513 34.96 7.67 17.15
CA ASN A 513 36.29 7.47 16.58
C ASN A 513 36.33 6.48 15.38
N GLY A 514 35.17 5.99 14.95
CA GLY A 514 35.03 5.05 13.83
C GLY A 514 33.60 4.65 13.53
N TRP A 515 33.43 4.00 12.39
CA TRP A 515 32.13 3.49 11.99
C TRP A 515 31.62 2.41 12.94
N MET A 516 30.33 2.43 13.24
CA MET A 516 29.65 1.37 13.97
C MET A 516 29.38 0.16 13.03
N PRO A 517 29.10 -1.04 13.58
CA PRO A 517 28.49 -2.12 12.81
C PRO A 517 27.06 -1.76 12.40
N ASN A 518 26.49 -2.52 11.49
CA ASN A 518 25.05 -2.51 11.21
C ASN A 518 24.31 -3.03 12.43
N ILE A 519 23.25 -2.35 12.87
CA ILE A 519 22.43 -2.71 14.03
C ILE A 519 21.05 -3.11 13.54
N ASP A 520 20.61 -4.33 13.88
CA ASP A 520 19.32 -4.92 13.51
C ASP A 520 18.27 -4.65 14.60
N TYR A 521 18.49 -5.19 15.79
CA TYR A 521 17.63 -4.99 16.94
C TYR A 521 18.41 -5.07 18.26
N MET A 522 17.75 -4.71 19.34
CA MET A 522 18.10 -5.21 20.67
C MET A 522 16.95 -6.01 21.24
N SER A 523 17.25 -7.06 22.01
CA SER A 523 16.26 -7.75 22.83
C SER A 523 16.68 -7.78 24.29
N ILE A 524 15.68 -7.80 25.19
CA ILE A 524 15.89 -7.60 26.62
C ILE A 524 15.12 -8.67 27.40
N GLU A 525 15.78 -9.31 28.35
CA GLU A 525 15.13 -10.21 29.30
C GLU A 525 15.73 -10.06 30.71
N LYS A 526 14.95 -10.37 31.74
CA LYS A 526 15.43 -10.40 33.13
C LYS A 526 16.51 -11.44 33.24
N SER A 527 17.64 -11.08 33.85
CA SER A 527 18.81 -12.00 33.94
C SER A 527 18.49 -13.31 34.64
N GLY A 528 18.80 -14.41 33.97
CA GLY A 528 18.53 -15.77 34.45
C GLY A 528 17.16 -16.32 34.06
N GLU A 529 16.32 -15.54 33.36
CA GLU A 529 15.06 -15.99 32.77
C GLU A 529 15.26 -16.35 31.29
N ASN A 530 14.29 -17.06 30.71
CA ASN A 530 14.28 -17.44 29.30
C ASN A 530 13.01 -16.91 28.63
N THR A 531 12.62 -15.70 28.99
CA THR A 531 11.34 -15.09 28.57
C THR A 531 11.27 -14.89 27.07
N ILE A 532 12.38 -14.47 26.46
CA ILE A 532 12.48 -14.27 24.99
C ILE A 532 12.23 -15.58 24.23
N LEU A 533 12.91 -16.65 24.61
CA LEU A 533 12.77 -17.94 23.92
C LEU A 533 11.36 -18.50 24.03
N ASN A 534 10.73 -18.37 25.20
CA ASN A 534 9.38 -18.86 25.44
C ASN A 534 8.35 -18.06 24.62
N ARG A 535 8.44 -16.71 24.61
CA ARG A 535 7.55 -15.86 23.81
C ARG A 535 7.69 -16.16 22.32
N ARG A 536 8.91 -16.21 21.79
CA ARG A 536 9.16 -16.57 20.38
C ARG A 536 8.59 -17.95 20.03
N LEU A 537 8.63 -18.90 20.96
CA LEU A 537 8.04 -20.23 20.74
C LEU A 537 6.51 -20.15 20.63
N GLU A 538 5.85 -19.42 21.54
CA GLU A 538 4.39 -19.20 21.51
C GLU A 538 3.93 -18.51 20.23
N GLU A 539 4.61 -17.45 19.82
CA GLU A 539 4.37 -16.71 18.57
C GLU A 539 4.51 -17.64 17.35
N THR A 540 5.57 -18.43 17.32
CA THR A 540 5.82 -19.40 16.25
C THR A 540 4.76 -20.51 16.20
N ILE A 541 4.27 -20.98 17.33
CA ILE A 541 3.18 -21.97 17.40
C ILE A 541 1.93 -21.39 16.75
N GLY A 542 1.55 -20.16 17.06
CA GLY A 542 0.38 -19.51 16.45
C GLY A 542 0.49 -19.40 14.93
N GLN A 543 1.66 -19.04 14.41
CA GLN A 543 1.91 -19.00 12.95
C GLN A 543 1.80 -20.40 12.32
N LEU A 544 2.33 -21.43 12.98
CA LEU A 544 2.23 -22.80 12.50
C LEU A 544 0.78 -23.33 12.55
N GLU A 545 -0.01 -22.95 13.55
CA GLU A 545 -1.43 -23.29 13.65
C GLU A 545 -2.20 -22.71 12.46
N MET A 546 -1.99 -21.45 12.11
CA MET A 546 -2.58 -20.83 10.91
C MET A 546 -2.23 -21.61 9.63
N VAL A 547 -0.95 -21.94 9.45
CA VAL A 547 -0.46 -22.70 8.29
C VAL A 547 -1.08 -24.10 8.23
N SER A 548 -1.23 -24.78 9.36
CA SER A 548 -1.78 -26.14 9.41
C SER A 548 -3.24 -26.22 8.94
N HIS A 549 -3.97 -25.11 9.05
CA HIS A 549 -5.37 -24.97 8.61
C HIS A 549 -5.52 -24.39 7.20
N ASN A 550 -4.45 -23.90 6.57
CA ASN A 550 -4.54 -23.28 5.25
C ASN A 550 -4.80 -24.32 4.16
N SER A 551 -6.01 -24.31 3.59
CA SER A 551 -6.46 -25.27 2.56
C SER A 551 -5.76 -25.11 1.20
N LEU A 552 -5.12 -23.97 0.93
CA LEU A 552 -4.34 -23.75 -0.30
C LEU A 552 -3.05 -24.57 -0.33
N LEU A 553 -2.53 -24.92 0.86
CA LEU A 553 -1.27 -25.64 0.97
C LEU A 553 -1.45 -27.16 0.75
N THR A 554 -0.35 -27.80 0.38
CA THR A 554 -0.32 -29.24 0.25
C THR A 554 -0.54 -29.92 1.62
N ASN A 555 -1.13 -31.11 1.62
CA ASN A 555 -1.32 -31.88 2.86
C ASN A 555 0.00 -32.13 3.59
N LYS A 556 1.09 -32.33 2.84
CA LYS A 556 2.40 -32.61 3.43
C LYS A 556 2.97 -31.40 4.15
N LEU A 557 2.81 -30.19 3.64
CA LEU A 557 3.24 -28.97 4.30
C LEU A 557 2.45 -28.74 5.61
N ARG A 558 1.11 -28.92 5.56
CA ARG A 558 0.25 -28.83 6.75
C ARG A 558 0.64 -29.85 7.82
N GLN A 559 0.86 -31.11 7.45
CA GLN A 559 1.32 -32.17 8.37
C GLN A 559 2.70 -31.85 8.97
N ASN A 560 3.61 -31.24 8.22
CA ASN A 560 4.90 -30.80 8.74
C ASN A 560 4.72 -29.72 9.82
N ALA A 561 3.80 -28.75 9.63
CA ALA A 561 3.47 -27.75 10.65
C ALA A 561 2.87 -28.41 11.90
N GLU A 562 1.90 -29.33 11.76
CA GLU A 562 1.29 -30.08 12.86
C GLU A 562 2.34 -30.86 13.69
N GLN A 563 3.33 -31.45 13.02
CA GLN A 563 4.42 -32.17 13.71
C GLN A 563 5.31 -31.20 14.53
N LEU A 564 5.58 -29.99 14.03
CA LEU A 564 6.34 -28.99 14.77
C LEU A 564 5.53 -28.48 15.98
N ILE A 565 4.24 -28.18 15.79
CA ILE A 565 3.33 -27.80 16.88
C ILE A 565 3.33 -28.87 17.97
N LYS A 566 3.16 -30.13 17.61
CA LYS A 566 3.17 -31.24 18.57
C LYS A 566 4.47 -31.34 19.36
N LYS A 567 5.62 -31.09 18.71
CA LYS A 567 6.92 -31.07 19.41
C LYS A 567 7.04 -29.84 20.32
N ALA A 568 6.57 -28.70 19.88
CA ALA A 568 6.65 -27.44 20.63
C ALA A 568 5.75 -27.42 21.87
N THR A 569 4.62 -28.13 21.83
CA THR A 569 3.66 -28.24 22.95
C THR A 569 3.88 -29.44 23.86
N ALA A 570 4.97 -30.20 23.67
CA ALA A 570 5.24 -31.44 24.46
C ALA A 570 5.59 -31.19 25.92
N GLY A 571 5.71 -29.93 26.37
CA GLY A 571 6.04 -29.55 27.76
C GLY A 571 7.51 -29.77 28.16
N ASN A 572 8.01 -28.98 29.12
CA ASN A 572 9.36 -29.08 29.69
C ASN A 572 10.52 -29.18 28.69
N LEU A 573 10.48 -28.34 27.67
CA LEU A 573 11.52 -28.26 26.63
C LEU A 573 12.80 -27.61 27.18
N LEU A 574 13.95 -28.15 26.83
CA LEU A 574 15.24 -27.53 27.10
C LEU A 574 15.45 -26.35 26.12
N ASN A 575 16.17 -25.31 26.50
CA ASN A 575 16.49 -24.16 25.64
C ASN A 575 17.10 -24.57 24.29
N SER A 576 17.94 -25.60 24.25
CA SER A 576 18.52 -26.13 23.01
C SER A 576 17.45 -26.74 22.07
N GLN A 577 16.43 -27.36 22.65
CA GLN A 577 15.30 -27.92 21.91
C GLN A 577 14.40 -26.82 21.38
N ILE A 578 14.12 -25.77 22.17
CA ILE A 578 13.36 -24.59 21.74
C ILE A 578 14.08 -23.89 20.56
N LYS A 579 15.39 -23.64 20.70
CA LYS A 579 16.19 -23.04 19.58
C LYS A 579 16.14 -23.87 18.30
N THR A 580 16.16 -25.19 18.41
CA THR A 580 16.05 -26.10 17.26
C THR A 580 14.64 -26.02 16.63
N LEU A 581 13.60 -26.04 17.44
CA LEU A 581 12.21 -25.91 16.99
C LEU A 581 11.97 -24.57 16.29
N LEU A 582 12.43 -23.46 16.87
CA LEU A 582 12.33 -22.13 16.26
C LEU A 582 13.02 -22.08 14.88
N LYS A 583 14.22 -22.67 14.77
CA LYS A 583 14.93 -22.77 13.49
C LYS A 583 14.16 -23.59 12.45
N ASP A 584 13.68 -24.77 12.85
CA ASP A 584 12.96 -25.68 11.94
C ASP A 584 11.64 -25.05 11.50
N SER A 585 10.93 -24.37 12.41
CA SER A 585 9.69 -23.65 12.13
C SER A 585 9.92 -22.49 11.18
N LYS A 586 10.94 -21.65 11.42
CA LYS A 586 11.29 -20.55 10.51
C LYS A 586 11.60 -21.08 9.10
N ASN A 587 12.32 -22.18 8.97
CA ASN A 587 12.62 -22.79 7.67
C ASN A 587 11.34 -23.27 6.97
N LEU A 588 10.41 -23.90 7.72
CA LEU A 588 9.14 -24.34 7.13
C LEU A 588 8.27 -23.14 6.69
N LEU A 589 8.12 -22.13 7.55
CA LEU A 589 7.34 -20.92 7.22
C LEU A 589 7.91 -20.18 6.00
N ASN A 590 9.23 -20.02 5.91
CA ASN A 590 9.88 -19.44 4.74
C ASN A 590 9.63 -20.26 3.47
N THR A 591 9.69 -21.59 3.56
CA THR A 591 9.39 -22.49 2.45
C THR A 591 7.94 -22.31 1.99
N ILE A 592 7.00 -22.26 2.92
CA ILE A 592 5.58 -22.08 2.65
C ILE A 592 5.32 -20.74 1.95
N ASN A 593 5.88 -19.65 2.46
CA ASN A 593 5.72 -18.33 1.85
C ASN A 593 6.19 -18.29 0.40
N GLN A 594 7.27 -19.00 0.07
CA GLN A 594 7.75 -19.14 -1.30
C GLN A 594 6.83 -20.00 -2.18
N LEU A 595 6.10 -20.96 -1.60
CA LEU A 595 5.28 -21.92 -2.34
C LEU A 595 3.83 -21.46 -2.54
N ILE A 596 3.31 -20.56 -1.70
CA ILE A 596 1.93 -20.06 -1.78
C ILE A 596 1.52 -19.62 -3.19
N PRO A 597 2.30 -18.81 -3.92
CA PRO A 597 1.91 -18.38 -5.27
C PRO A 597 1.72 -19.56 -6.23
N THR A 598 2.60 -20.56 -6.15
CA THR A 598 2.53 -21.75 -7.01
C THR A 598 1.38 -22.68 -6.58
N CYS A 599 1.04 -22.73 -5.28
CA CYS A 599 -0.14 -23.45 -4.80
C CYS A 599 -1.43 -22.82 -5.33
N ILE A 600 -1.52 -21.48 -5.31
CA ILE A 600 -2.67 -20.72 -5.88
C ILE A 600 -2.79 -21.03 -7.39
N GLU A 601 -1.70 -20.99 -8.12
CA GLU A 601 -1.71 -21.37 -9.56
C GLU A 601 -2.19 -22.79 -9.77
N TYR A 602 -1.78 -23.73 -8.91
CA TYR A 602 -2.28 -25.11 -8.98
C TYR A 602 -3.80 -25.18 -8.83
N HIS A 603 -4.36 -24.50 -7.81
CA HIS A 603 -5.81 -24.47 -7.57
C HIS A 603 -6.58 -23.82 -8.72
N TYR A 604 -6.02 -22.76 -9.32
CA TYR A 604 -6.59 -22.15 -10.52
C TYR A 604 -6.73 -23.17 -11.64
N TRP A 605 -5.65 -23.88 -11.99
CA TRP A 605 -5.66 -24.88 -13.09
C TRP A 605 -6.48 -26.13 -12.74
N LYS A 606 -6.55 -26.51 -11.47
CA LYS A 606 -7.42 -27.59 -11.00
C LYS A 606 -8.89 -27.22 -11.21
N ASN A 607 -9.31 -26.04 -10.78
CA ASN A 607 -10.68 -25.52 -10.97
C ASN A 607 -11.03 -25.36 -12.46
N TYR A 608 -10.08 -24.90 -13.26
CA TYR A 608 -10.24 -24.82 -14.72
C TYR A 608 -10.47 -26.19 -15.32
N SER A 609 -9.72 -27.20 -14.87
CA SER A 609 -9.87 -28.60 -15.31
C SER A 609 -11.24 -29.16 -14.92
N ASP A 610 -11.67 -28.93 -13.67
CA ASP A 610 -12.95 -29.43 -13.16
C ASP A 610 -14.14 -28.88 -13.95
N LYS A 611 -14.13 -27.58 -14.26
CA LYS A 611 -15.18 -26.95 -15.10
C LYS A 611 -15.29 -27.59 -16.48
N ASN A 612 -14.14 -27.84 -17.13
CA ASN A 612 -14.16 -28.51 -18.45
C ASN A 612 -14.60 -29.98 -18.35
N ILE A 613 -14.25 -30.68 -17.26
CA ILE A 613 -14.76 -32.03 -16.96
C ILE A 613 -16.28 -32.01 -16.76
N GLU A 614 -16.79 -31.05 -16.00
CA GLU A 614 -18.25 -30.90 -15.76
C GLU A 614 -19.01 -30.62 -17.07
N ALA A 615 -18.45 -29.79 -17.95
CA ALA A 615 -19.03 -29.49 -19.24
C ALA A 615 -18.97 -30.67 -20.23
N SER A 616 -18.18 -31.73 -19.96
CA SER A 616 -17.88 -32.82 -20.92
C SER A 616 -18.97 -33.88 -20.96
N GLN A 617 -19.24 -34.41 -22.15
CA GLN A 617 -19.99 -35.67 -22.32
C GLN A 617 -19.16 -36.87 -21.85
N GLU A 618 -19.83 -37.89 -21.31
CA GLU A 618 -19.18 -39.14 -20.92
C GLU A 618 -18.51 -39.84 -22.13
N SER A 619 -17.22 -40.10 -21.97
CA SER A 619 -16.39 -40.73 -23.01
C SER A 619 -15.15 -41.40 -22.40
N THR A 620 -14.50 -42.31 -23.15
CA THR A 620 -13.22 -42.89 -22.72
C THR A 620 -12.12 -41.81 -22.49
N PRO A 621 -11.94 -40.81 -23.37
CA PRO A 621 -11.00 -39.72 -23.11
C PRO A 621 -11.32 -38.92 -21.84
N LEU A 622 -12.61 -38.69 -21.54
CA LEU A 622 -12.99 -38.01 -20.29
C LEU A 622 -12.56 -38.83 -19.06
N ASN A 623 -12.78 -40.14 -19.05
CA ASN A 623 -12.35 -40.99 -17.95
C ASN A 623 -10.82 -41.00 -17.79
N THR A 624 -10.12 -40.95 -18.93
CA THR A 624 -8.66 -40.81 -18.93
C THR A 624 -8.23 -39.46 -18.35
N LEU A 625 -8.90 -38.33 -18.68
CA LEU A 625 -8.65 -37.03 -18.13
C LEU A 625 -8.91 -37.01 -16.61
N LYS A 626 -10.08 -37.49 -16.14
CA LYS A 626 -10.42 -37.59 -14.72
C LYS A 626 -9.30 -38.32 -13.95
N THR A 627 -8.86 -39.48 -14.44
CA THR A 627 -7.76 -40.27 -13.83
C THR A 627 -6.44 -39.46 -13.77
N LYS A 628 -6.10 -38.73 -14.83
CA LYS A 628 -4.88 -37.93 -14.86
C LYS A 628 -4.97 -36.75 -13.89
N VAL A 629 -6.12 -36.08 -13.79
CA VAL A 629 -6.37 -35.00 -12.85
C VAL A 629 -6.25 -35.48 -11.38
N GLU A 630 -6.84 -36.63 -11.04
CA GLU A 630 -6.70 -37.27 -9.72
C GLU A 630 -5.25 -37.61 -9.38
N ARG A 631 -4.46 -38.05 -10.36
CA ARG A 631 -3.00 -38.31 -10.16
C ARG A 631 -2.25 -36.99 -9.90
N CYS A 632 -2.59 -35.92 -10.62
CA CYS A 632 -1.98 -34.59 -10.40
C CYS A 632 -2.32 -34.07 -9.01
N GLU A 633 -3.57 -34.24 -8.55
CA GLU A 633 -4.00 -33.90 -7.21
C GLU A 633 -3.23 -34.68 -6.14
N THR A 634 -3.11 -36.00 -6.30
CA THR A 634 -2.30 -36.83 -5.40
C THR A 634 -0.85 -36.34 -5.34
N SER A 635 -0.26 -35.98 -6.50
CA SER A 635 1.10 -35.44 -6.55
C SER A 635 1.24 -34.08 -5.88
N PHE A 636 0.24 -33.20 -6.03
CA PHE A 636 0.18 -31.91 -5.36
C PHE A 636 0.10 -32.08 -3.83
N LEU A 637 -0.79 -32.94 -3.34
CA LEU A 637 -1.02 -33.13 -1.91
C LEU A 637 0.23 -33.54 -1.12
N ILE A 638 1.18 -34.24 -1.76
CA ILE A 638 2.44 -34.67 -1.12
C ILE A 638 3.65 -33.78 -1.43
N ALA A 639 3.47 -32.74 -2.27
CA ALA A 639 4.56 -31.86 -2.70
C ALA A 639 5.07 -30.97 -1.54
N THR A 640 6.38 -30.71 -1.54
CA THR A 640 7.06 -29.84 -0.57
C THR A 640 8.01 -28.84 -1.24
N THR A 641 8.08 -28.84 -2.57
CA THR A 641 8.96 -27.97 -3.35
C THR A 641 8.22 -27.36 -4.52
N GLN A 642 8.65 -26.18 -4.95
CA GLN A 642 8.09 -25.46 -6.09
C GLN A 642 8.12 -26.33 -7.37
N ASN A 643 9.22 -27.04 -7.61
CA ASN A 643 9.35 -27.91 -8.80
C ASN A 643 8.30 -29.06 -8.82
N GLN A 644 7.98 -29.65 -7.67
CA GLN A 644 6.94 -30.68 -7.58
C GLN A 644 5.55 -30.12 -7.91
N ILE A 645 5.21 -28.93 -7.39
CA ILE A 645 3.93 -28.27 -7.63
C ILE A 645 3.84 -27.83 -9.10
N SER A 646 4.87 -27.20 -9.64
CA SER A 646 4.94 -26.78 -11.05
C SER A 646 4.84 -27.98 -12.01
N THR A 647 5.39 -29.15 -11.62
CA THR A 647 5.25 -30.39 -12.38
C THR A 647 3.80 -30.89 -12.41
N ALA A 648 3.09 -30.78 -11.27
CA ALA A 648 1.67 -31.10 -11.20
C ALA A 648 0.83 -30.17 -12.08
N ILE A 649 1.09 -28.85 -12.05
CA ILE A 649 0.45 -27.86 -12.92
C ILE A 649 0.69 -28.17 -14.40
N LYS A 650 1.94 -28.41 -14.79
CA LYS A 650 2.29 -28.78 -16.17
C LYS A 650 1.57 -30.03 -16.61
N SER A 651 1.44 -31.02 -15.71
CA SER A 651 0.74 -32.29 -16.02
C SER A 651 -0.76 -32.09 -16.20
N LEU A 652 -1.40 -31.20 -15.39
CA LEU A 652 -2.79 -30.79 -15.57
C LEU A 652 -3.00 -30.12 -16.92
N LYS A 653 -2.19 -29.10 -17.23
CA LYS A 653 -2.24 -28.37 -18.50
C LYS A 653 -2.09 -29.32 -19.69
N THR A 654 -1.14 -30.25 -19.61
CA THR A 654 -0.91 -31.24 -20.67
C THR A 654 -2.08 -32.24 -20.79
N ALA A 655 -2.68 -32.65 -19.68
CA ALA A 655 -3.81 -33.56 -19.71
C ALA A 655 -5.03 -32.94 -20.42
N LEU A 656 -5.31 -31.65 -20.10
CA LEU A 656 -6.40 -30.87 -20.69
C LEU A 656 -6.17 -30.62 -22.20
N THR A 657 -4.99 -30.13 -22.58
CA THR A 657 -4.66 -29.87 -23.99
C THR A 657 -4.73 -31.14 -24.82
N THR A 658 -4.27 -32.29 -24.26
CA THR A 658 -4.42 -33.59 -24.92
C THR A 658 -5.89 -33.96 -25.07
N TYR A 659 -6.70 -33.82 -24.04
CA TYR A 659 -8.13 -34.11 -24.06
C TYR A 659 -8.87 -33.29 -25.10
N PHE A 660 -8.62 -32.02 -25.24
CA PHE A 660 -9.27 -31.15 -26.22
C PHE A 660 -9.04 -31.56 -27.65
N HIS A 661 -7.95 -32.27 -27.96
CA HIS A 661 -7.65 -32.76 -29.29
C HIS A 661 -8.23 -34.18 -29.57
N GLU A 662 -8.78 -34.88 -28.55
CA GLU A 662 -9.41 -36.19 -28.77
C GLU A 662 -10.74 -36.07 -29.52
N GLU A 663 -10.99 -36.98 -30.46
CA GLU A 663 -12.17 -36.95 -31.35
C GLU A 663 -13.49 -36.96 -30.57
N SER A 664 -13.59 -37.86 -29.61
CA SER A 664 -14.79 -38.06 -28.79
C SER A 664 -14.86 -37.16 -27.55
N ALA A 665 -13.93 -36.19 -27.39
CA ALA A 665 -13.99 -35.17 -26.33
C ALA A 665 -14.91 -34.03 -26.77
N MET A 666 -16.16 -34.06 -26.34
CA MET A 666 -17.20 -33.09 -26.73
C MET A 666 -17.85 -32.48 -25.47
N PRO A 667 -18.25 -31.23 -25.49
CA PRO A 667 -19.09 -30.68 -24.45
C PRO A 667 -20.50 -31.29 -24.48
N LYS A 668 -21.24 -31.21 -23.39
CA LYS A 668 -22.67 -31.54 -23.36
C LYS A 668 -23.45 -30.55 -24.24
N GLU A 669 -24.65 -30.97 -24.69
CA GLU A 669 -25.51 -30.08 -25.45
C GLU A 669 -25.82 -28.79 -24.64
N GLY A 670 -25.58 -27.64 -25.25
CA GLY A 670 -25.75 -26.33 -24.61
C GLY A 670 -24.54 -25.87 -23.80
N GLU A 671 -23.57 -26.72 -23.53
CA GLU A 671 -22.33 -26.38 -22.83
C GLU A 671 -21.21 -26.03 -23.81
N GLN A 672 -20.16 -25.39 -23.27
CA GLN A 672 -18.95 -25.04 -24.02
C GLN A 672 -17.69 -25.50 -23.26
N PHE A 673 -16.66 -25.89 -23.98
CA PHE A 673 -15.33 -25.97 -23.41
C PHE A 673 -14.68 -24.61 -23.40
N ASP A 674 -14.07 -24.27 -22.26
CA ASP A 674 -13.07 -23.21 -22.23
C ASP A 674 -11.74 -23.81 -22.71
N MET A 675 -11.31 -23.43 -23.89
CA MET A 675 -10.09 -23.89 -24.53
C MET A 675 -9.00 -22.81 -24.55
N THR A 676 -9.14 -21.77 -23.75
CA THR A 676 -8.22 -20.62 -23.67
C THR A 676 -6.77 -21.06 -23.40
N ILE A 677 -6.57 -22.15 -22.66
CA ILE A 677 -5.25 -22.77 -22.44
C ILE A 677 -4.48 -23.10 -23.72
N LEU A 678 -5.14 -23.24 -24.87
CA LEU A 678 -4.49 -23.48 -26.16
C LEU A 678 -3.84 -22.22 -26.74
N ILE A 679 -4.23 -21.03 -26.27
CA ILE A 679 -3.62 -19.75 -26.62
C ILE A 679 -2.45 -19.50 -25.68
N SER A 680 -1.25 -19.41 -26.19
CA SER A 680 -0.08 -19.04 -25.41
C SER A 680 -0.18 -17.56 -25.02
N ASN A 681 0.15 -17.21 -23.75
CA ASN A 681 0.16 -15.82 -23.28
C ASN A 681 -1.16 -15.08 -23.65
N TYR A 682 -2.29 -15.70 -23.33
CA TYR A 682 -3.63 -15.19 -23.62
C TYR A 682 -3.95 -13.89 -22.86
N ASP A 683 -3.28 -13.66 -21.75
CA ASP A 683 -3.43 -12.53 -20.82
C ASP A 683 -2.30 -11.50 -20.94
N PHE A 684 -1.49 -11.58 -21.97
CA PHE A 684 -0.33 -10.70 -22.20
C PHE A 684 0.52 -10.45 -20.97
N SER A 685 0.66 -11.46 -20.08
CA SER A 685 1.54 -11.41 -18.90
C SER A 685 3.04 -11.45 -19.24
N SER A 686 3.38 -11.69 -20.50
CA SER A 686 4.75 -11.69 -21.05
C SER A 686 4.78 -11.19 -22.50
N GLU A 687 5.99 -11.09 -23.09
CA GLU A 687 6.17 -10.71 -24.51
C GLU A 687 6.08 -11.90 -25.47
N ASP A 688 6.04 -13.14 -24.95
CA ASP A 688 6.16 -14.35 -25.76
C ASP A 688 4.81 -14.84 -26.33
N GLY A 689 4.90 -15.76 -27.27
CA GLY A 689 3.78 -16.58 -27.75
C GLY A 689 3.02 -16.03 -28.95
N TRP A 690 3.11 -14.74 -29.28
CA TRP A 690 2.40 -14.11 -30.40
C TRP A 690 3.33 -13.80 -31.56
N LYS A 691 2.93 -14.12 -32.80
CA LYS A 691 3.56 -13.59 -34.01
C LYS A 691 3.08 -12.15 -34.23
N GLY A 692 3.98 -11.26 -34.70
CA GLY A 692 3.67 -9.84 -34.93
C GLY A 692 4.33 -8.92 -33.93
N GLU A 693 4.97 -9.44 -32.88
CA GLU A 693 5.82 -8.71 -31.92
C GLU A 693 5.16 -7.41 -31.37
N PRO A 694 4.06 -7.51 -30.63
CA PRO A 694 3.40 -6.34 -30.07
C PRO A 694 4.28 -5.68 -29.00
N THR A 695 4.10 -4.38 -28.81
CA THR A 695 4.64 -3.71 -27.62
C THR A 695 3.86 -4.20 -26.42
N TYR A 696 4.57 -4.69 -25.37
CA TYR A 696 4.00 -5.12 -24.09
C TYR A 696 4.38 -4.14 -22.99
N ARG A 697 3.38 -3.62 -22.26
CA ARG A 697 3.59 -2.72 -21.14
C ARG A 697 2.32 -2.63 -20.29
N SER A 698 2.48 -2.40 -18.97
CA SER A 698 1.36 -2.17 -18.06
C SER A 698 0.29 -3.28 -18.08
N GLY A 699 0.69 -4.55 -18.32
CA GLY A 699 -0.21 -5.71 -18.30
C GLY A 699 -1.12 -5.84 -19.51
N CYS A 700 -0.81 -5.22 -20.64
CA CYS A 700 -1.53 -5.39 -21.91
C CYS A 700 -0.61 -5.20 -23.11
N GLY A 701 -1.09 -5.53 -24.30
CA GLY A 701 -0.39 -5.31 -25.55
C GLY A 701 -0.87 -4.08 -26.32
N GLU A 702 0.01 -3.48 -27.11
CA GLU A 702 -0.37 -2.38 -28.01
C GLU A 702 0.30 -2.47 -29.37
N GLU A 703 -0.38 -1.89 -30.34
CA GLU A 703 0.11 -1.58 -31.68
C GLU A 703 -0.20 -0.11 -32.01
N PHE A 704 0.85 0.69 -32.20
CA PHE A 704 0.72 2.12 -32.41
C PHE A 704 1.35 2.57 -33.73
N ASN A 705 0.62 3.40 -34.46
CA ASN A 705 1.09 4.11 -35.66
C ASN A 705 1.66 3.19 -36.76
N LYS A 706 1.06 2.02 -36.98
CA LYS A 706 1.50 1.03 -37.97
C LYS A 706 0.37 0.08 -38.43
N THR A 707 0.63 -0.70 -39.48
CA THR A 707 -0.10 -1.92 -39.80
C THR A 707 0.47 -3.06 -38.98
N PHE A 708 -0.35 -4.06 -38.65
CA PHE A 708 0.07 -5.22 -37.87
C PHE A 708 -0.75 -6.48 -38.20
N ASP A 709 -0.21 -7.64 -37.92
CA ASP A 709 -0.88 -8.93 -37.94
C ASP A 709 -0.41 -9.76 -36.74
N LEU A 710 -1.05 -9.51 -35.59
CA LEU A 710 -0.79 -10.23 -34.35
C LEU A 710 -1.61 -11.52 -34.34
N HIS A 711 -0.96 -12.69 -34.32
CA HIS A 711 -1.69 -13.94 -34.39
C HIS A 711 -0.98 -15.15 -33.78
N GLN A 712 -1.79 -16.18 -33.50
CA GLN A 712 -1.36 -17.55 -33.21
C GLN A 712 -2.03 -18.53 -34.16
N ILE A 713 -1.39 -19.67 -34.41
CA ILE A 713 -1.92 -20.76 -35.23
C ILE A 713 -2.07 -21.97 -34.31
N LEU A 714 -3.31 -22.29 -33.98
CA LEU A 714 -3.67 -23.50 -33.24
C LEU A 714 -3.85 -24.64 -34.21
N THR A 715 -3.21 -25.79 -33.93
CA THR A 715 -3.22 -26.96 -34.83
C THR A 715 -4.14 -28.04 -34.31
N ASN A 716 -4.57 -28.92 -35.20
CA ASN A 716 -5.40 -30.08 -34.86
C ASN A 716 -6.75 -29.73 -34.19
N MET A 717 -7.32 -28.56 -34.58
CA MET A 717 -8.61 -28.10 -34.08
C MET A 717 -9.75 -28.89 -34.71
N LYS A 718 -10.76 -29.28 -33.90
CA LYS A 718 -11.89 -30.10 -34.31
C LYS A 718 -12.94 -29.29 -35.08
N PRO A 719 -13.80 -29.95 -35.91
CA PRO A 719 -15.00 -29.30 -36.42
C PRO A 719 -15.91 -28.84 -35.27
N GLY A 720 -16.52 -27.64 -35.41
CA GLY A 720 -17.43 -27.08 -34.43
C GLY A 720 -17.47 -25.56 -34.46
N ILE A 721 -18.08 -24.95 -33.49
CA ILE A 721 -18.20 -23.52 -33.36
C ILE A 721 -17.19 -23.02 -32.34
N TYR A 722 -16.30 -22.14 -32.74
CA TYR A 722 -15.31 -21.49 -31.90
C TYR A 722 -15.74 -20.05 -31.65
N THR A 723 -15.85 -19.65 -30.38
CA THR A 723 -16.07 -18.29 -29.97
C THR A 723 -14.76 -17.73 -29.42
N ILE A 724 -14.21 -16.72 -30.11
CA ILE A 724 -13.00 -16.01 -29.75
C ILE A 724 -13.43 -14.68 -29.13
N LYS A 725 -12.92 -14.37 -27.95
CA LYS A 725 -13.14 -13.08 -27.29
C LYS A 725 -11.80 -12.44 -26.98
N CYS A 726 -11.76 -11.13 -26.95
CA CYS A 726 -10.65 -10.36 -26.38
C CYS A 726 -11.13 -8.97 -25.94
N ASN A 727 -10.46 -8.41 -24.96
CA ASN A 727 -10.57 -6.98 -24.69
C ASN A 727 -9.68 -6.26 -25.68
N ALA A 728 -10.26 -5.38 -26.50
CA ALA A 728 -9.49 -4.59 -27.45
C ALA A 728 -10.23 -3.30 -27.84
N LEU A 729 -9.48 -2.22 -27.95
CA LEU A 729 -9.95 -0.91 -28.41
C LEU A 729 -9.12 -0.44 -29.60
N TYR A 730 -9.73 0.38 -30.44
CA TYR A 730 -9.05 1.02 -31.58
C TYR A 730 -9.45 2.49 -31.73
N ARG A 731 -8.50 3.36 -32.01
CA ARG A 731 -8.74 4.72 -32.47
C ARG A 731 -8.02 4.98 -33.81
N THR A 732 -8.62 5.78 -34.68
CA THR A 732 -8.05 6.09 -35.99
C THR A 732 -7.07 7.25 -35.98
N ARG A 733 -7.24 8.26 -35.09
CA ARG A 733 -6.40 9.47 -34.96
C ARG A 733 -6.47 10.02 -33.54
N ASN A 734 -5.46 10.82 -33.19
CA ASN A 734 -5.36 11.38 -31.84
C ASN A 734 -6.37 12.52 -31.58
N ASN A 735 -6.65 13.39 -32.58
CA ASN A 735 -7.34 14.68 -32.34
C ASN A 735 -8.78 14.78 -32.84
N ASP A 736 -9.22 13.97 -33.83
CA ASP A 736 -10.53 14.13 -34.48
C ASP A 736 -11.44 12.90 -34.45
N ALA A 737 -10.96 11.79 -33.93
CA ALA A 737 -11.67 10.52 -34.04
C ALA A 737 -12.95 10.44 -33.21
N GLY A 738 -13.05 11.19 -32.13
CA GLY A 738 -14.28 11.25 -31.31
C GLY A 738 -15.42 11.94 -32.07
N ALA A 739 -15.13 12.94 -32.89
CA ALA A 739 -16.13 13.58 -33.77
C ALA A 739 -16.56 12.63 -34.89
N ALA A 740 -15.60 11.90 -35.48
CA ALA A 740 -15.90 10.92 -36.54
C ALA A 740 -16.75 9.76 -36.01
N TYR A 741 -16.48 9.29 -34.78
CA TYR A 741 -17.30 8.28 -34.13
C TYR A 741 -18.74 8.76 -33.91
N LYS A 742 -18.93 9.96 -33.38
CA LYS A 742 -20.26 10.58 -33.15
C LYS A 742 -21.01 10.76 -34.46
N ALA A 743 -20.31 11.07 -35.55
CA ALA A 743 -20.86 11.22 -36.89
C ALA A 743 -21.11 9.87 -37.59
N GLY A 744 -20.69 8.73 -37.02
CA GLY A 744 -20.77 7.41 -37.68
C GLY A 744 -19.83 7.24 -38.87
N THR A 745 -18.79 8.08 -38.96
CA THR A 745 -17.82 8.12 -40.10
C THR A 745 -16.43 7.62 -39.70
N GLU A 746 -16.29 7.11 -38.52
CA GLU A 746 -15.00 6.57 -38.03
C GLU A 746 -14.57 5.37 -38.87
N ASN A 747 -13.34 5.42 -39.37
CA ASN A 747 -12.78 4.40 -40.25
C ASN A 747 -11.93 3.39 -39.45
N ILE A 748 -12.56 2.44 -38.74
CA ILE A 748 -11.87 1.38 -38.01
C ILE A 748 -11.23 0.40 -38.99
N GLN A 749 -9.91 0.23 -38.94
CA GLN A 749 -9.08 -0.61 -39.79
C GLN A 749 -8.54 -1.87 -39.07
N ALA A 750 -8.73 -1.98 -37.78
CA ALA A 750 -8.35 -3.15 -36.99
C ALA A 750 -9.52 -4.14 -36.84
N TYR A 751 -9.18 -5.41 -36.81
CA TYR A 751 -10.13 -6.52 -36.80
C TYR A 751 -9.66 -7.60 -35.82
N LEU A 752 -10.58 -8.17 -35.01
CA LEU A 752 -10.47 -9.51 -34.47
C LEU A 752 -10.79 -10.52 -35.58
N TYR A 753 -9.96 -11.55 -35.75
CA TYR A 753 -10.19 -12.51 -36.83
C TYR A 753 -9.91 -13.98 -36.42
N ALA A 754 -10.58 -14.88 -37.14
CA ALA A 754 -10.35 -16.32 -37.09
C ALA A 754 -10.38 -16.82 -38.53
N ASN A 755 -9.23 -17.30 -39.05
CA ASN A 755 -9.04 -17.64 -40.45
C ASN A 755 -9.54 -16.51 -41.37
N GLU A 756 -10.53 -16.76 -42.23
CA GLU A 756 -11.11 -15.77 -43.16
C GLU A 756 -12.17 -14.85 -42.52
N LYS A 757 -12.73 -15.25 -41.37
CA LYS A 757 -13.79 -14.48 -40.69
C LYS A 757 -13.18 -13.38 -39.83
N LYS A 758 -13.81 -12.22 -39.84
CA LYS A 758 -13.33 -11.08 -39.08
C LYS A 758 -14.46 -10.17 -38.60
N VAL A 759 -14.24 -9.49 -37.49
CA VAL A 759 -15.10 -8.43 -36.96
C VAL A 759 -14.25 -7.20 -36.64
N LYS A 760 -14.79 -6.01 -36.87
CA LYS A 760 -14.10 -4.76 -36.51
C LYS A 760 -13.93 -4.67 -34.98
N ILE A 761 -12.78 -4.21 -34.54
CA ILE A 761 -12.51 -3.90 -33.12
C ILE A 761 -13.40 -2.72 -32.70
N LYS A 762 -13.86 -2.73 -31.45
CA LYS A 762 -14.60 -1.62 -30.87
C LYS A 762 -13.80 -0.32 -30.93
N SER A 763 -14.47 0.77 -31.24
CA SER A 763 -13.89 2.10 -31.15
C SER A 763 -13.53 2.43 -29.70
N LEU A 764 -12.42 3.12 -29.46
CA LEU A 764 -12.09 3.75 -28.18
C LEU A 764 -13.27 4.57 -27.64
N TYR A 765 -14.04 5.20 -28.52
CA TYR A 765 -15.16 6.08 -28.19
C TYR A 765 -16.49 5.35 -27.96
N SER A 766 -16.53 4.03 -28.14
CA SER A 766 -17.75 3.23 -27.97
C SER A 766 -18.21 3.09 -26.52
N GLU A 767 -17.30 3.28 -25.57
CA GLU A 767 -17.58 3.12 -24.16
C GLU A 767 -17.12 4.35 -23.36
N THR A 768 -18.01 4.98 -22.63
CA THR A 768 -17.70 6.14 -21.79
C THR A 768 -16.87 5.75 -20.58
N TRP A 769 -16.01 6.64 -20.13
CA TRP A 769 -15.24 6.47 -18.91
C TRP A 769 -15.72 7.47 -17.83
N PRO A 770 -16.67 7.09 -16.96
CA PRO A 770 -17.32 8.02 -16.03
C PRO A 770 -16.34 8.74 -15.11
N ASN A 771 -15.23 8.10 -14.77
CA ASN A 771 -14.22 8.60 -13.84
C ASN A 771 -12.95 9.13 -14.56
N ALA A 772 -13.00 9.32 -15.87
CA ALA A 772 -11.84 9.74 -16.66
C ALA A 772 -11.18 11.05 -16.17
N SER A 773 -11.98 11.98 -15.64
CA SER A 773 -11.48 13.26 -15.09
C SER A 773 -10.59 13.11 -13.85
N LEU A 774 -10.57 11.90 -13.25
CA LEU A 774 -9.72 11.59 -12.10
C LEU A 774 -8.31 11.14 -12.50
N PHE A 775 -8.07 10.91 -13.79
CA PHE A 775 -6.79 10.46 -14.32
C PHE A 775 -5.99 11.61 -14.93
N SER A 776 -4.67 11.45 -14.96
CA SER A 776 -3.75 12.43 -15.55
C SER A 776 -4.05 12.69 -17.03
N SER A 777 -3.60 13.81 -17.56
CA SER A 777 -3.73 14.10 -19.00
C SER A 777 -2.94 13.14 -19.90
N SER A 778 -1.98 12.39 -19.34
CA SER A 778 -1.28 11.32 -20.06
C SER A 778 -2.11 10.04 -20.18
N ASP A 779 -3.03 9.80 -19.23
CA ASP A 779 -3.88 8.61 -19.18
C ASP A 779 -5.28 8.85 -19.72
N ASN A 780 -5.75 10.10 -19.65
CA ASN A 780 -7.08 10.51 -20.07
C ASN A 780 -7.03 11.62 -21.12
N LEU A 781 -7.60 11.36 -22.29
CA LEU A 781 -7.84 12.38 -23.31
C LEU A 781 -9.35 12.54 -23.54
N ASN A 782 -9.90 13.67 -23.09
CA ASN A 782 -11.32 14.02 -23.29
C ASN A 782 -12.32 12.97 -22.79
N GLY A 783 -11.98 12.26 -21.71
CA GLY A 783 -12.85 11.25 -21.11
C GLY A 783 -12.65 9.83 -21.65
N TYR A 784 -11.53 9.55 -22.29
CA TYR A 784 -11.20 8.23 -22.84
C TYR A 784 -9.76 7.82 -22.52
N PRO A 785 -9.46 6.49 -22.47
CA PRO A 785 -8.09 6.02 -22.29
C PRO A 785 -7.11 6.59 -23.30
N HIS A 786 -5.94 7.03 -22.83
CA HIS A 786 -4.89 7.59 -23.67
C HIS A 786 -3.51 6.94 -23.48
N SER A 787 -3.42 5.95 -22.61
CA SER A 787 -2.22 5.13 -22.35
C SER A 787 -2.59 3.66 -22.25
N MET A 788 -1.59 2.78 -22.34
CA MET A 788 -1.76 1.35 -22.07
C MET A 788 -2.24 1.09 -20.65
N HIS A 789 -1.74 1.85 -19.67
CA HIS A 789 -2.18 1.79 -18.29
C HIS A 789 -3.69 2.04 -18.15
N ALA A 790 -4.17 3.13 -18.73
CA ALA A 790 -5.60 3.46 -18.74
C ALA A 790 -6.45 2.43 -19.50
N ALA A 791 -5.93 1.89 -20.60
CA ALA A 791 -6.61 0.83 -21.35
C ALA A 791 -6.73 -0.44 -20.51
N ASN A 792 -5.66 -0.85 -19.82
CA ASN A 792 -5.67 -2.03 -18.93
C ASN A 792 -6.67 -1.90 -17.78
N ILE A 793 -6.77 -0.73 -17.15
CA ILE A 793 -7.81 -0.46 -16.14
C ILE A 793 -9.20 -0.71 -16.72
N ARG A 794 -9.48 -0.21 -17.92
CA ARG A 794 -10.79 -0.40 -18.57
C ARG A 794 -11.04 -1.85 -18.97
N PHE A 795 -10.01 -2.59 -19.37
CA PHE A 795 -10.12 -4.03 -19.65
C PHE A 795 -10.45 -4.82 -18.38
N ALA A 796 -9.83 -4.48 -17.25
CA ALA A 796 -10.13 -5.08 -15.95
C ALA A 796 -11.58 -4.80 -15.48
N GLU A 797 -12.17 -3.66 -15.89
CA GLU A 797 -13.58 -3.32 -15.68
C GLU A 797 -14.53 -4.06 -16.65
N GLY A 798 -14.01 -4.90 -17.55
CA GLY A 798 -14.79 -5.66 -18.55
C GLY A 798 -15.18 -4.84 -19.78
N CYS A 799 -14.57 -3.67 -19.98
CA CYS A 799 -14.84 -2.81 -21.14
C CYS A 799 -14.15 -3.30 -22.41
N TYR A 800 -14.64 -2.82 -23.55
CA TYR A 800 -14.09 -3.08 -24.89
C TYR A 800 -13.98 -4.57 -25.23
N GLN A 801 -14.88 -5.42 -24.72
CA GLN A 801 -14.92 -6.82 -25.08
C GLN A 801 -15.39 -7.00 -26.52
N ASN A 802 -14.58 -7.65 -27.35
CA ASN A 802 -14.88 -8.03 -28.73
C ASN A 802 -15.13 -9.52 -28.79
N GLU A 803 -16.04 -9.97 -29.65
CA GLU A 803 -16.40 -11.38 -29.81
C GLU A 803 -16.53 -11.72 -31.30
N LEU A 804 -16.02 -12.89 -31.67
CA LEU A 804 -16.13 -13.47 -33.01
C LEU A 804 -16.44 -14.95 -32.90
N GLN A 805 -17.53 -15.40 -33.54
CA GLN A 805 -17.82 -16.80 -33.70
C GLN A 805 -17.33 -17.31 -35.07
N TYR A 806 -16.65 -18.44 -35.09
CA TYR A 806 -16.13 -19.09 -36.30
C TYR A 806 -16.58 -20.54 -36.36
N SER A 807 -17.20 -20.94 -37.48
CA SER A 807 -17.58 -22.34 -37.75
C SER A 807 -16.43 -23.07 -38.47
N HIS A 808 -15.80 -23.98 -37.80
CA HIS A 808 -14.72 -24.83 -38.32
C HIS A 808 -15.32 -26.11 -38.86
N THR A 809 -15.21 -26.33 -40.15
CA THR A 809 -15.96 -27.38 -40.84
C THR A 809 -15.24 -28.74 -40.89
N GLU A 810 -13.92 -28.71 -40.76
CA GLU A 810 -13.08 -29.91 -40.81
C GLU A 810 -11.90 -29.80 -39.84
N ARG A 811 -11.31 -30.90 -39.44
CA ARG A 811 -10.14 -30.89 -38.56
C ARG A 811 -8.96 -30.23 -39.27
N GLY A 812 -8.40 -29.21 -38.64
CA GLY A 812 -7.36 -28.40 -39.28
C GLY A 812 -6.70 -27.40 -38.36
N THR A 813 -6.29 -26.29 -38.94
CA THR A 813 -5.68 -25.14 -38.21
C THR A 813 -6.69 -24.05 -38.01
N LEU A 814 -6.63 -23.41 -36.85
CA LEU A 814 -7.35 -22.18 -36.51
C LEU A 814 -6.31 -21.09 -36.25
N GLN A 815 -6.21 -20.16 -37.19
CA GLN A 815 -5.42 -18.96 -37.00
C GLN A 815 -6.33 -17.86 -36.42
N LEU A 816 -5.99 -17.31 -35.26
CA LEU A 816 -6.74 -16.26 -34.58
C LEU A 816 -5.83 -15.11 -34.16
N GLY A 817 -6.40 -13.92 -34.06
CA GLY A 817 -5.62 -12.76 -33.66
C GLY A 817 -6.26 -11.42 -33.98
N LEU A 818 -5.43 -10.38 -33.94
CA LEU A 818 -5.78 -9.01 -34.28
C LEU A 818 -4.98 -8.55 -35.51
N LYS A 819 -5.63 -7.80 -36.40
CA LYS A 819 -5.01 -7.36 -37.64
C LYS A 819 -5.45 -5.98 -38.06
N CYS A 820 -4.50 -5.15 -38.48
CA CYS A 820 -4.75 -3.85 -39.14
C CYS A 820 -4.06 -3.83 -40.49
N ASN A 821 -4.84 -3.87 -41.56
CA ASN A 821 -4.31 -3.95 -42.93
C ASN A 821 -3.93 -2.62 -43.53
N ASN A 822 -4.57 -1.55 -43.09
CA ASN A 822 -4.38 -0.21 -43.62
C ASN A 822 -3.90 0.75 -42.54
N TYR A 823 -2.79 1.37 -42.80
CA TYR A 823 -2.22 2.41 -41.97
C TYR A 823 -3.03 3.70 -42.00
N ILE A 824 -3.30 4.24 -40.85
CA ILE A 824 -3.82 5.59 -40.64
C ILE A 824 -2.89 6.26 -39.62
N ASN A 825 -2.42 7.45 -39.91
CA ASN A 825 -1.52 8.17 -39.00
C ASN A 825 -2.13 8.31 -37.60
N ASP A 826 -1.34 8.01 -36.59
CA ASP A 826 -1.74 7.97 -35.18
C ASP A 826 -2.83 6.91 -34.85
N ASN A 827 -2.95 5.85 -35.65
CA ASN A 827 -3.77 4.72 -35.26
C ASN A 827 -3.22 4.03 -34.04
N TRP A 828 -4.11 3.58 -33.15
CA TRP A 828 -3.75 2.89 -31.91
C TRP A 828 -4.72 1.76 -31.63
N CYS A 829 -4.18 0.58 -31.37
CA CYS A 829 -4.90 -0.59 -30.92
C CYS A 829 -4.27 -1.07 -29.63
N CYS A 830 -5.03 -1.14 -28.55
CA CYS A 830 -4.62 -1.75 -27.29
C CYS A 830 -5.49 -2.98 -27.03
N PHE A 831 -4.93 -4.06 -26.46
CA PHE A 831 -5.61 -5.34 -26.34
C PHE A 831 -5.08 -6.20 -25.19
N ASP A 832 -5.95 -7.11 -24.71
CA ASP A 832 -5.66 -8.04 -23.63
C ASP A 832 -6.70 -9.18 -23.57
N ASN A 833 -6.49 -10.16 -22.70
CA ASN A 833 -7.46 -11.19 -22.28
C ASN A 833 -8.14 -11.92 -23.44
N PHE A 834 -7.38 -12.66 -24.26
CA PHE A 834 -7.97 -13.55 -25.24
C PHE A 834 -8.61 -14.76 -24.58
N GLU A 835 -9.81 -15.11 -25.04
CA GLU A 835 -10.51 -16.33 -24.66
C GLU A 835 -10.87 -17.15 -25.89
N LEU A 836 -10.89 -18.48 -25.76
CA LEU A 836 -11.29 -19.42 -26.79
C LEU A 836 -12.29 -20.42 -26.22
N HIS A 837 -13.52 -20.38 -26.70
CA HIS A 837 -14.57 -21.34 -26.32
C HIS A 837 -14.96 -22.20 -27.50
N TYR A 838 -15.26 -23.48 -27.24
CA TYR A 838 -15.64 -24.45 -28.24
C TYR A 838 -17.00 -25.07 -27.90
N GLN A 839 -17.88 -25.13 -28.92
CA GLN A 839 -19.18 -25.81 -28.88
C GLN A 839 -19.28 -26.76 -30.07
N ALA A 840 -19.82 -27.96 -29.85
CA ALA A 840 -20.12 -28.88 -30.92
C ALA A 840 -21.31 -28.39 -31.77
N THR A 841 -21.36 -28.74 -33.04
CA THR A 841 -22.49 -28.40 -33.91
C THR A 841 -23.74 -29.20 -33.55
N LYS A 842 -24.91 -28.69 -33.90
CA LYS A 842 -26.20 -29.37 -33.62
C LYS A 842 -26.27 -30.75 -34.28
N ASP A 843 -25.73 -30.93 -35.51
CA ASP A 843 -25.66 -32.20 -36.25
C ASP A 843 -24.94 -33.30 -35.47
N TYR A 844 -23.97 -32.94 -34.63
CA TYR A 844 -23.29 -33.88 -33.75
C TYR A 844 -24.23 -34.45 -32.67
N TYR A 845 -25.07 -33.60 -32.06
CA TYR A 845 -26.01 -34.02 -31.02
C TYR A 845 -27.21 -34.80 -31.61
N ASP A 846 -27.70 -34.39 -32.75
CA ASP A 846 -28.80 -35.04 -33.45
C ASP A 846 -28.45 -36.48 -33.90
N GLY A 847 -27.16 -36.76 -34.16
CA GLY A 847 -26.66 -38.08 -34.46
C GLY A 847 -26.61 -39.07 -33.29
N ILE A 848 -26.71 -38.58 -32.06
CA ILE A 848 -26.61 -39.34 -30.79
C ILE A 848 -28.00 -39.78 -30.27
N THR A 849 -29.10 -39.33 -30.79
CA THR A 849 -30.49 -39.48 -30.27
C THR A 849 -31.06 -40.89 -30.37
N SER A 850 -30.27 -41.96 -30.42
CA SER A 850 -30.77 -43.34 -30.28
C SER A 850 -30.54 -43.98 -28.88
N VAL A 851 -30.10 -43.21 -27.88
CA VAL A 851 -29.89 -43.74 -26.51
C VAL A 851 -30.79 -42.96 -25.53
N GLN A 852 -31.69 -43.66 -24.87
CA GLN A 852 -32.66 -43.09 -23.89
C GLN A 852 -31.98 -42.35 -22.73
N HIS A 853 -32.40 -41.12 -22.44
CA HIS A 853 -32.04 -40.36 -21.25
C HIS A 853 -33.13 -40.44 -20.15
N SER A 854 -32.68 -40.64 -18.91
CA SER A 854 -33.40 -40.36 -17.71
C SER A 854 -33.03 -38.97 -17.22
N GLU A 855 -34.03 -38.09 -17.05
CA GLU A 855 -33.83 -36.72 -16.56
C GLU A 855 -33.32 -36.69 -15.12
N GLN A 856 -32.24 -36.00 -14.88
CA GLN A 856 -31.88 -35.42 -13.58
C GLN A 856 -31.53 -33.94 -13.73
N THR A 857 -32.30 -33.10 -13.00
CA THR A 857 -32.14 -31.66 -12.98
C THR A 857 -30.85 -31.27 -12.25
N ALA A 858 -29.96 -30.50 -12.91
CA ALA A 858 -28.76 -29.95 -12.31
C ALA A 858 -29.03 -28.56 -11.72
N GLN A 859 -28.65 -28.37 -10.46
CA GLN A 859 -28.58 -27.07 -9.78
C GLN A 859 -27.22 -26.41 -10.08
N ASN A 860 -27.24 -25.15 -10.51
CA ASN A 860 -26.04 -24.34 -10.70
C ASN A 860 -25.48 -23.88 -9.33
N ASP A 861 -24.34 -24.37 -8.95
CA ASP A 861 -23.66 -24.00 -7.72
C ASP A 861 -22.57 -22.94 -7.97
N THR A 862 -22.56 -21.90 -7.15
CA THR A 862 -21.54 -20.83 -7.14
C THR A 862 -20.72 -20.96 -5.85
N TYR A 863 -19.41 -20.70 -5.91
CA TYR A 863 -18.49 -20.82 -4.78
C TYR A 863 -17.83 -19.46 -4.48
N ASP A 864 -17.49 -19.23 -3.21
CA ASP A 864 -16.68 -18.08 -2.77
C ASP A 864 -15.18 -18.30 -3.02
N LEU A 865 -14.37 -17.28 -2.75
CA LEU A 865 -12.90 -17.31 -2.93
C LEU A 865 -12.19 -18.38 -2.06
N SER A 866 -12.87 -18.93 -1.05
CA SER A 866 -12.36 -19.99 -0.18
C SER A 866 -12.79 -21.40 -0.61
N GLY A 867 -13.54 -21.51 -1.73
CA GLY A 867 -14.01 -22.81 -2.27
C GLY A 867 -15.26 -23.35 -1.53
N ARG A 868 -16.03 -22.54 -0.82
CA ARG A 868 -17.30 -22.94 -0.20
C ARG A 868 -18.47 -22.69 -1.14
N LYS A 869 -19.38 -23.64 -1.21
CA LYS A 869 -20.61 -23.54 -1.99
C LYS A 869 -21.49 -22.40 -1.45
N TYR A 870 -21.87 -21.48 -2.34
CA TYR A 870 -22.71 -20.33 -2.01
C TYR A 870 -24.19 -20.77 -1.97
N THR A 871 -24.87 -20.51 -0.86
CA THR A 871 -26.33 -20.63 -0.75
C THR A 871 -26.90 -19.22 -0.57
N ASP A 872 -27.78 -18.85 -1.50
CA ASP A 872 -28.42 -17.53 -1.55
C ASP A 872 -29.24 -17.29 -0.28
N ASP A 873 -28.69 -16.54 0.67
CA ASP A 873 -29.47 -15.94 1.75
C ASP A 873 -29.37 -14.42 1.59
N LYS A 874 -30.54 -13.82 1.43
CA LYS A 874 -30.76 -12.41 1.11
C LYS A 874 -30.21 -11.50 2.18
N ASN A 875 -29.00 -10.97 2.02
CA ASN A 875 -28.59 -9.69 2.61
C ASN A 875 -27.56 -9.01 1.69
N ASN A 876 -27.85 -7.75 1.37
CA ASN A 876 -27.11 -6.88 0.48
C ASN A 876 -25.67 -6.61 0.98
N THR A 877 -24.73 -7.47 0.65
CA THR A 877 -23.30 -7.15 0.71
C THR A 877 -22.70 -7.48 -0.66
N LYS A 878 -22.01 -6.52 -1.24
CA LYS A 878 -21.27 -6.70 -2.49
C LYS A 878 -20.07 -7.59 -2.22
N GLU A 879 -20.04 -8.79 -2.75
CA GLU A 879 -18.90 -9.71 -2.66
C GLU A 879 -18.26 -9.94 -4.02
N ILE A 880 -16.93 -10.09 -4.00
CA ILE A 880 -16.16 -10.48 -5.19
C ILE A 880 -16.20 -11.99 -5.28
N VAL A 881 -16.79 -12.52 -6.33
CA VAL A 881 -16.76 -13.96 -6.64
C VAL A 881 -15.98 -14.21 -7.91
N ILE A 882 -15.26 -15.31 -7.97
CA ILE A 882 -14.62 -15.76 -9.22
C ILE A 882 -15.64 -16.62 -9.96
N LYS A 883 -16.08 -16.14 -11.12
CA LYS A 883 -16.90 -16.92 -12.07
C LYS A 883 -16.14 -17.01 -13.39
N ASN A 884 -15.78 -18.21 -13.79
CA ASN A 884 -15.03 -18.52 -15.01
C ASN A 884 -13.63 -17.90 -15.07
N GLY A 885 -12.92 -17.83 -13.92
CA GLY A 885 -11.59 -17.17 -13.86
C GLY A 885 -11.61 -15.65 -13.81
N ILE A 886 -12.78 -15.02 -13.85
CA ILE A 886 -12.97 -13.56 -13.83
C ILE A 886 -13.48 -13.15 -12.46
N LYS A 887 -12.86 -12.13 -11.84
CA LYS A 887 -13.37 -11.47 -10.63
C LYS A 887 -14.66 -10.71 -10.97
N ILE A 888 -15.79 -11.10 -10.40
CA ILE A 888 -17.08 -10.41 -10.55
C ILE A 888 -17.47 -9.82 -9.21
N LEU A 889 -17.69 -8.51 -9.18
CA LEU A 889 -18.35 -7.82 -8.06
C LEU A 889 -19.87 -8.03 -8.20
N ARG A 890 -20.52 -8.66 -7.22
CA ARG A 890 -21.99 -8.74 -7.15
C ARG A 890 -22.53 -7.90 -6.00
#